data_a909ac38dd2f396959a5a9c5d500d916
#
_entry.id   a909ac38dd2f396959a5a9c5d500d916
#
_cell.length_a   1.000
_cell.length_b   1.000
_cell.length_c   1.000
_cell.angle_alpha   90.00
_cell.angle_beta   90.00
_cell.angle_gamma   90.00
#
_symmetry.space_group_name_H-M   'P 1'
#
loop_
_entity.id
_entity.type
_entity.pdbx_description
1 polymer ?
#
loop_
_entity_poly.entity_id
_entity_poly.type
_entity_poly.pdbx_seq_one_letter_code
_entity_poly.pdbx_strand_id
1 'polypeptide(L)'
;MKKAPKNFGISLLLRIFATSMNKILALLLLLACSWNTVSSYNYRPNGRAFVCVNGDNRLTRTLYGASLDYVLQTSDRPIFVVLQNKDYRQLSFRINGLDLDKADYCLSRYQDGIRSYEVKHAAWGKRAVVRIKAIMSQQDNRVLWRLRVANFDGPVQLELPYQQASLQFTEDVYLMCTGLNFSFVSVRQGEELFERMEDDMKELASTITIRTPDKYINPLGSTLSVVKDKVNNASIEDRLWHFYYDDNREAMQQLWPSLESYLQSVDDNQLSTPMLAKSYWLNTMAARIAALTNHDGASYFAKADEIYAKFNEHLWMPDKGCWAEFKDAEGLQRLHDTPALWSIYTPIEYDACTHEQAFRATKYMLHEFPQVPVTPQLSMLATSNWMPYTWDMNNVNPTAVMRAALACFKAGRNEEGFRLMKATLIDQMYDGESPGNLGLYSKYDVVNGAEGRDIPDAISITARTLTEGLFGIRPDAFRHRCLIHPNFPDSWDSASISTPYVEYRFRRQGNLLLYDVTQHFSTPQQIVMRINLGNGEYRDVEGTTEEYQQFTIEAPLKYPEIYVYSSYEEEAPITEGADEPTFELKFQKVKLTPYYNANVTDISPDVSDSVFRQQIIKDEVVLMGVPFVSPRVGQNIICTSLSERFPNTATIPLKANAWRAWLLLAGTTTTRESRMVNGLIVARYEDGSADTLRLVNPDNWCPIEQEYYVNDCSFRATQPRPYRVSLGTGLVSRDLCKALGIKGTSDLQLPGGAAQILCMSLDPDKRLIALDIVPQSNQVVVGLMGLTLQ
;
A
#
# COMPACT_ATOMS: atom_id res chain seq x y z
N MET A 1 -15.07 -62.54 -58.73
CA MET A 1 -14.13 -61.54 -59.33
C MET A 1 -13.89 -60.40 -58.37
N LYS A 2 -12.65 -60.21 -58.00
CA LYS A 2 -12.05 -59.26 -57.09
C LYS A 2 -12.41 -57.77 -57.27
N LYS A 3 -12.66 -57.03 -56.20
CA LYS A 3 -12.24 -55.63 -56.10
C LYS A 3 -11.64 -55.41 -54.70
N ALA A 4 -10.37 -55.03 -54.73
CA ALA A 4 -9.53 -54.74 -53.54
C ALA A 4 -9.87 -53.34 -53.00
N PRO A 5 -9.61 -53.06 -51.71
CA PRO A 5 -9.77 -51.74 -51.10
C PRO A 5 -8.48 -50.95 -51.24
N LYS A 6 -8.52 -49.86 -51.96
CA LYS A 6 -7.52 -48.79 -51.92
C LYS A 6 -8.16 -47.52 -51.34
N ASN A 7 -8.00 -47.33 -50.06
CA ASN A 7 -8.14 -45.99 -49.42
C ASN A 7 -7.84 -45.93 -47.89
N PHE A 8 -7.23 -47.01 -47.32
CA PHE A 8 -6.95 -47.05 -45.89
C PHE A 8 -5.60 -46.38 -45.50
N GLY A 9 -4.66 -46.27 -46.45
CA GLY A 9 -3.33 -45.71 -46.20
C GLY A 9 -3.26 -44.18 -46.16
N ILE A 10 -4.06 -43.49 -46.99
CA ILE A 10 -4.01 -42.01 -47.08
C ILE A 10 -4.74 -41.36 -45.87
N SER A 11 -5.81 -41.93 -45.37
CA SER A 11 -6.53 -41.43 -44.18
C SER A 11 -5.71 -41.58 -42.89
N LEU A 12 -4.88 -42.63 -42.79
CA LEU A 12 -4.02 -42.85 -41.61
C LEU A 12 -2.81 -41.85 -41.65
N LEU A 13 -2.21 -41.65 -42.82
CA LEU A 13 -1.13 -40.68 -43.00
C LEU A 13 -1.62 -39.23 -42.77
N LEU A 14 -2.78 -38.85 -43.22
CA LEU A 14 -3.38 -37.52 -42.96
C LEU A 14 -3.74 -37.31 -41.49
N ARG A 15 -4.14 -38.37 -40.75
CA ARG A 15 -4.37 -38.30 -39.30
C ARG A 15 -3.06 -38.23 -38.50
N ILE A 16 -2.01 -38.91 -38.91
CA ILE A 16 -0.68 -38.83 -38.29
C ILE A 16 -0.06 -37.43 -38.56
N PHE A 17 -0.20 -36.91 -39.76
CA PHE A 17 0.26 -35.53 -40.07
C PHE A 17 -0.54 -34.48 -39.32
N ALA A 18 -1.86 -34.58 -39.22
CA ALA A 18 -2.68 -33.62 -38.44
C ALA A 18 -2.40 -33.66 -36.95
N THR A 19 -2.15 -34.87 -36.38
CA THR A 19 -1.76 -35.01 -34.95
C THR A 19 -0.35 -34.48 -34.69
N SER A 20 0.58 -34.67 -35.61
CA SER A 20 1.94 -34.10 -35.49
C SER A 20 1.95 -32.59 -35.66
N MET A 21 1.18 -32.05 -36.60
CA MET A 21 1.01 -30.62 -36.82
C MET A 21 0.34 -29.94 -35.60
N ASN A 22 -0.67 -30.56 -35.00
CA ASN A 22 -1.28 -30.04 -33.78
C ASN A 22 -0.34 -30.09 -32.56
N LYS A 23 0.54 -31.09 -32.49
CA LYS A 23 1.58 -31.16 -31.45
C LYS A 23 2.67 -30.11 -31.68
N ILE A 24 3.07 -29.86 -32.92
CA ILE A 24 4.03 -28.79 -33.26
C ILE A 24 3.38 -27.42 -33.05
N LEU A 25 2.11 -27.23 -33.39
CA LEU A 25 1.37 -25.99 -33.13
C LEU A 25 1.16 -25.78 -31.62
N ALA A 26 0.86 -26.82 -30.87
CA ALA A 26 0.78 -26.77 -29.41
C ALA A 26 2.16 -26.50 -28.76
N LEU A 27 3.24 -27.06 -29.32
CA LEU A 27 4.59 -26.78 -28.86
C LEU A 27 5.05 -25.36 -29.24
N LEU A 28 4.67 -24.87 -30.42
CA LEU A 28 4.90 -23.48 -30.84
C LEU A 28 4.04 -22.49 -30.05
N LEU A 29 2.82 -22.85 -29.68
CA LEU A 29 1.98 -22.10 -28.75
C LEU A 29 2.53 -22.14 -27.33
N LEU A 30 3.04 -23.27 -26.86
CA LEU A 30 3.73 -23.37 -25.59
C LEU A 30 5.08 -22.63 -25.60
N LEU A 31 5.81 -22.62 -26.71
CA LEU A 31 7.00 -21.81 -26.89
C LEU A 31 6.67 -20.32 -27.07
N ALA A 32 5.57 -19.98 -27.70
CA ALA A 32 5.09 -18.57 -27.78
C ALA A 32 4.51 -18.10 -26.45
N CYS A 33 3.90 -18.99 -25.66
CA CYS A 33 3.48 -18.72 -24.27
C CYS A 33 4.65 -18.76 -23.29
N SER A 34 5.78 -19.40 -23.61
CA SER A 34 7.03 -19.35 -22.84
C SER A 34 7.98 -18.23 -23.29
N TRP A 35 7.68 -17.52 -24.35
CA TRP A 35 8.10 -16.13 -24.46
C TRP A 35 7.25 -15.36 -23.46
N ASN A 36 7.58 -15.59 -22.18
CA ASN A 36 7.30 -14.66 -21.14
C ASN A 36 7.56 -13.29 -21.76
N THR A 37 6.56 -12.47 -21.83
CA THR A 37 6.74 -11.03 -21.76
C THR A 37 7.56 -10.84 -20.49
N VAL A 38 8.87 -10.80 -20.62
CA VAL A 38 9.74 -10.26 -19.60
C VAL A 38 9.19 -8.85 -19.44
N SER A 39 8.42 -8.62 -18.38
CA SER A 39 7.97 -7.29 -18.05
C SER A 39 9.26 -6.49 -17.97
N SER A 40 9.46 -5.59 -18.93
CA SER A 40 10.69 -4.81 -18.94
C SER A 40 10.47 -3.73 -17.90
N TYR A 41 10.90 -4.00 -16.67
CA TYR A 41 10.99 -2.96 -15.66
C TYR A 41 11.76 -1.77 -16.20
N ASN A 42 11.42 -0.58 -15.76
CA ASN A 42 12.12 0.65 -16.14
C ASN A 42 13.61 0.56 -15.81
N TYR A 43 13.93 -0.12 -14.69
CA TYR A 43 15.32 -0.35 -14.25
C TYR A 43 15.59 -1.84 -14.03
N ARG A 44 16.84 -2.25 -14.32
CA ARG A 44 17.29 -3.64 -14.14
C ARG A 44 18.41 -3.70 -13.10
N PRO A 45 18.44 -4.72 -12.24
CA PRO A 45 19.53 -4.91 -11.30
C PRO A 45 20.82 -5.35 -12.03
N ASN A 46 21.95 -4.72 -11.67
CA ASN A 46 23.29 -5.13 -12.10
C ASN A 46 24.24 -5.00 -10.91
N GLY A 47 24.42 -6.09 -10.15
CA GLY A 47 25.02 -6.03 -8.83
C GLY A 47 24.13 -5.17 -7.91
N ARG A 48 24.72 -4.12 -7.33
CA ARG A 48 23.99 -3.12 -6.52
C ARG A 48 23.44 -1.94 -7.35
N ALA A 49 23.65 -1.94 -8.68
CA ALA A 49 23.23 -0.84 -9.53
C ALA A 49 21.83 -1.05 -10.12
N PHE A 50 21.13 0.06 -10.32
CA PHE A 50 19.93 0.18 -11.14
C PHE A 50 20.35 0.70 -12.52
N VAL A 51 20.01 -0.04 -13.56
CA VAL A 51 20.46 0.23 -14.92
C VAL A 51 19.28 0.43 -15.86
N CYS A 52 19.34 1.49 -16.67
CA CYS A 52 18.39 1.78 -17.74
C CYS A 52 19.12 2.06 -19.05
N VAL A 53 18.58 1.60 -20.19
CA VAL A 53 19.10 1.87 -21.52
C VAL A 53 18.11 2.73 -22.29
N ASN A 54 18.61 3.85 -22.83
CA ASN A 54 17.80 4.80 -23.61
C ASN A 54 16.54 5.28 -22.88
N GLY A 55 16.65 5.55 -21.57
CA GLY A 55 15.56 6.08 -20.77
C GLY A 55 15.18 7.53 -21.14
N ASP A 56 14.26 8.09 -20.38
CA ASP A 56 13.68 9.42 -20.59
C ASP A 56 14.60 10.56 -20.17
N ASN A 57 14.32 11.76 -20.70
CA ASN A 57 14.95 13.03 -20.28
C ASN A 57 14.31 13.63 -18.99
N ARG A 58 13.30 12.99 -18.41
CA ARG A 58 12.71 13.44 -17.14
C ARG A 58 13.71 13.30 -15.99
N LEU A 59 13.63 14.22 -15.03
CA LEU A 59 14.42 14.13 -13.81
C LEU A 59 13.89 12.98 -12.95
N THR A 60 14.64 11.87 -12.94
CA THR A 60 14.20 10.61 -12.33
C THR A 60 14.82 10.35 -10.96
N ARG A 61 15.99 10.93 -10.65
CA ARG A 61 16.66 10.63 -9.38
C ARG A 61 17.36 11.85 -8.78
N THR A 62 17.14 12.06 -7.48
CA THR A 62 17.88 13.03 -6.67
C THR A 62 19.12 12.36 -6.07
N LEU A 63 20.27 13.02 -6.16
CA LEU A 63 21.45 12.71 -5.36
C LEU A 63 21.56 13.70 -4.21
N TYR A 64 21.99 13.19 -3.07
CA TYR A 64 22.07 13.91 -1.81
C TYR A 64 23.50 14.08 -1.37
N GLY A 65 23.82 15.27 -0.81
CA GLY A 65 25.10 15.61 -0.23
C GLY A 65 25.01 15.91 1.27
N ALA A 66 25.86 16.82 1.72
CA ALA A 66 25.93 17.22 3.13
C ALA A 66 24.64 17.91 3.64
N SER A 67 23.87 18.56 2.78
CA SER A 67 22.64 19.30 3.11
C SER A 67 21.48 18.88 2.22
N LEU A 68 20.27 18.86 2.78
CA LEU A 68 19.02 18.61 2.02
C LEU A 68 18.61 19.84 1.18
N ASP A 69 19.10 21.01 1.52
CA ASP A 69 18.85 22.25 0.78
C ASP A 69 19.71 22.38 -0.48
N TYR A 70 20.68 21.47 -0.65
CA TYR A 70 21.57 21.44 -1.80
C TYR A 70 21.62 20.02 -2.39
N VAL A 71 20.94 19.82 -3.51
CA VAL A 71 20.76 18.51 -4.13
C VAL A 71 20.99 18.56 -5.64
N LEU A 72 21.34 17.39 -6.21
CA LEU A 72 21.46 17.22 -7.65
C LEU A 72 20.31 16.36 -8.18
N GLN A 73 19.45 16.94 -8.98
CA GLN A 73 18.48 16.18 -9.77
C GLN A 73 19.12 15.62 -11.05
N THR A 74 18.90 14.36 -11.32
CA THR A 74 19.45 13.66 -12.48
C THR A 74 18.36 12.98 -13.31
N SER A 75 18.59 12.86 -14.61
CA SER A 75 17.72 12.17 -15.55
C SER A 75 18.32 10.80 -15.94
N ASP A 76 17.57 9.98 -16.66
CA ASP A 76 18.10 8.75 -17.27
C ASP A 76 19.01 9.03 -18.49
N ARG A 77 19.02 10.26 -18.95
CA ARG A 77 20.01 10.80 -19.89
C ARG A 77 20.80 11.92 -19.23
N PRO A 78 21.97 12.33 -19.74
CA PRO A 78 22.84 13.28 -19.04
C PRO A 78 22.31 14.71 -19.01
N ILE A 79 21.19 14.89 -18.31
CA ILE A 79 20.59 16.18 -17.93
C ILE A 79 20.61 16.27 -16.41
N PHE A 80 20.96 17.44 -15.90
CA PHE A 80 21.15 17.67 -14.48
C PHE A 80 20.55 19.04 -14.09
N VAL A 81 20.05 19.10 -12.85
CA VAL A 81 19.62 20.35 -12.22
C VAL A 81 20.21 20.39 -10.82
N VAL A 82 21.09 21.36 -10.56
CA VAL A 82 21.55 21.66 -9.20
C VAL A 82 20.51 22.55 -8.55
N LEU A 83 20.01 22.14 -7.40
CA LEU A 83 19.06 22.90 -6.60
C LEU A 83 19.76 23.38 -5.33
N GLN A 84 19.55 24.66 -4.99
CA GLN A 84 19.96 25.26 -3.74
C GLN A 84 18.81 26.08 -3.18
N ASN A 85 18.14 25.56 -2.14
CA ASN A 85 16.89 26.12 -1.64
C ASN A 85 15.83 26.25 -2.77
N LYS A 86 15.47 27.50 -3.14
CA LYS A 86 14.51 27.82 -4.22
C LYS A 86 15.16 28.13 -5.57
N ASP A 87 16.49 28.29 -5.58
CA ASP A 87 17.24 28.60 -6.80
C ASP A 87 17.75 27.32 -7.47
N TYR A 88 17.92 27.38 -8.78
CA TYR A 88 18.42 26.23 -9.53
C TYR A 88 19.33 26.64 -10.70
N ARG A 89 20.17 25.69 -11.13
CA ARG A 89 20.94 25.77 -12.37
C ARG A 89 20.85 24.45 -13.12
N GLN A 90 20.53 24.57 -14.39
CA GLN A 90 20.49 23.43 -15.31
C GLN A 90 21.86 23.18 -15.95
N LEU A 91 22.19 21.90 -16.17
CA LEU A 91 23.42 21.46 -16.83
C LEU A 91 23.08 20.38 -17.85
N SER A 92 23.61 20.54 -19.05
CA SER A 92 23.69 19.48 -20.07
C SER A 92 25.04 19.59 -20.78
N PHE A 93 25.39 18.56 -21.51
CA PHE A 93 26.67 18.46 -22.19
C PHE A 93 26.47 18.27 -23.70
N ARG A 94 27.33 18.93 -24.49
CA ARG A 94 27.45 18.71 -25.92
C ARG A 94 28.87 18.34 -26.25
N ILE A 95 29.05 17.32 -27.07
CA ILE A 95 30.38 16.84 -27.54
C ILE A 95 30.41 16.93 -29.03
N ASN A 96 31.42 17.68 -29.55
CA ASN A 96 31.62 17.93 -30.99
C ASN A 96 30.31 18.37 -31.68
N GLY A 97 29.58 19.29 -31.03
CA GLY A 97 28.31 19.86 -31.52
C GLY A 97 27.08 18.96 -31.34
N LEU A 98 27.19 17.78 -30.69
CA LEU A 98 26.05 16.83 -30.47
C LEU A 98 25.66 16.79 -29.01
N ASP A 99 24.35 16.98 -28.76
CA ASP A 99 23.77 16.92 -27.41
C ASP A 99 23.82 15.49 -26.87
N LEU A 100 24.38 15.28 -25.69
CA LEU A 100 24.52 13.95 -25.08
C LEU A 100 23.19 13.33 -24.64
N ASP A 101 22.22 14.16 -24.30
CA ASP A 101 20.86 13.72 -23.95
C ASP A 101 20.06 13.18 -25.15
N LYS A 102 20.48 13.55 -26.39
CA LYS A 102 19.86 13.08 -27.64
C LYS A 102 20.65 11.98 -28.35
N ALA A 103 21.64 11.41 -27.68
CA ALA A 103 22.50 10.38 -28.26
C ALA A 103 21.72 9.09 -28.61
N ASP A 104 22.21 8.36 -29.63
CA ASP A 104 21.60 7.11 -30.10
C ASP A 104 21.59 6.01 -29.07
N TYR A 105 22.59 6.00 -28.17
CA TYR A 105 22.70 5.05 -27.08
C TYR A 105 23.14 5.77 -25.79
N CYS A 106 22.38 5.55 -24.74
CA CYS A 106 22.71 6.00 -23.40
C CYS A 106 22.40 4.89 -22.40
N LEU A 107 23.42 4.35 -21.77
CA LEU A 107 23.31 3.47 -20.61
C LEU A 107 23.45 4.32 -19.35
N SER A 108 22.38 4.46 -18.59
CA SER A 108 22.42 5.12 -17.30
C SER A 108 22.51 4.10 -16.17
N ARG A 109 23.19 4.47 -15.10
CA ARG A 109 23.39 3.64 -13.91
C ARG A 109 23.28 4.52 -12.67
N TYR A 110 22.45 4.11 -11.73
CA TYR A 110 22.42 4.64 -10.37
C TYR A 110 22.93 3.58 -9.41
N GLN A 111 23.92 3.92 -8.60
CA GLN A 111 24.49 3.00 -7.63
C GLN A 111 25.12 3.78 -6.48
N ASP A 112 24.83 3.38 -5.24
CA ASP A 112 25.48 3.89 -4.04
C ASP A 112 25.51 5.44 -3.99
N GLY A 113 24.42 6.12 -4.37
CA GLY A 113 24.32 7.58 -4.40
C GLY A 113 25.04 8.27 -5.57
N ILE A 114 25.61 7.50 -6.52
CA ILE A 114 26.34 8.00 -7.67
C ILE A 114 25.55 7.75 -8.95
N ARG A 115 25.46 8.76 -9.83
CA ARG A 115 24.88 8.61 -11.17
C ARG A 115 25.95 8.53 -12.22
N SER A 116 25.89 7.55 -13.13
CA SER A 116 26.85 7.40 -14.23
C SER A 116 26.16 7.08 -15.55
N TYR A 117 26.82 7.46 -16.64
CA TYR A 117 26.34 7.27 -18.00
C TYR A 117 27.43 6.75 -18.90
N GLU A 118 27.07 5.89 -19.86
CA GLU A 118 27.86 5.57 -21.03
C GLU A 118 27.06 5.97 -22.27
N VAL A 119 27.60 6.90 -23.05
CA VAL A 119 26.91 7.54 -24.17
C VAL A 119 27.65 7.25 -25.46
N LYS A 120 26.94 6.87 -26.52
CA LYS A 120 27.48 6.65 -27.86
C LYS A 120 26.59 7.36 -28.89
N HIS A 121 27.23 7.87 -29.93
CA HIS A 121 26.58 8.51 -31.05
C HIS A 121 27.16 8.00 -32.36
N ALA A 122 26.31 7.68 -33.36
CA ALA A 122 26.74 7.14 -34.64
C ALA A 122 27.72 8.07 -35.37
N ALA A 123 27.56 9.38 -35.26
CA ALA A 123 28.42 10.39 -35.86
C ALA A 123 29.86 10.42 -35.29
N TRP A 124 30.08 9.85 -34.07
CA TRP A 124 31.45 9.75 -33.50
C TRP A 124 32.22 8.51 -33.97
N GLY A 125 31.55 7.61 -34.71
CA GLY A 125 32.09 6.33 -35.12
C GLY A 125 31.78 5.19 -34.15
N LYS A 126 31.99 3.94 -34.59
CA LYS A 126 31.52 2.74 -33.88
C LYS A 126 32.10 2.49 -32.50
N ARG A 127 33.31 3.02 -32.21
CA ARG A 127 34.03 2.74 -30.97
C ARG A 127 34.08 3.92 -30.00
N ALA A 128 33.78 5.11 -30.45
CA ALA A 128 33.81 6.30 -29.62
C ALA A 128 32.74 6.24 -28.52
N VAL A 129 33.14 6.59 -27.30
CA VAL A 129 32.27 6.56 -26.11
C VAL A 129 32.63 7.71 -25.19
N VAL A 130 31.58 8.32 -24.63
CA VAL A 130 31.64 9.31 -23.54
C VAL A 130 31.09 8.68 -22.27
N ARG A 131 31.85 8.73 -21.19
CA ARG A 131 31.43 8.30 -19.85
C ARG A 131 31.36 9.49 -18.93
N ILE A 132 30.27 9.59 -18.21
CA ILE A 132 30.03 10.65 -17.24
C ILE A 132 29.72 10.01 -15.89
N LYS A 133 30.31 10.53 -14.82
CA LYS A 133 29.91 10.25 -13.44
C LYS A 133 29.59 11.57 -12.74
N ALA A 134 28.50 11.61 -11.98
CA ALA A 134 28.09 12.73 -11.15
C ALA A 134 28.00 12.28 -9.70
N ILE A 135 28.59 13.04 -8.78
CA ILE A 135 28.66 12.74 -7.36
C ILE A 135 28.48 14.02 -6.53
N MET A 136 27.81 13.86 -5.38
CA MET A 136 27.63 14.92 -4.38
C MET A 136 28.64 14.76 -3.26
N SER A 137 29.19 15.89 -2.77
CA SER A 137 30.03 15.90 -1.57
C SER A 137 29.21 15.63 -0.32
N GLN A 138 29.70 14.76 0.56
CA GLN A 138 29.11 14.50 1.87
C GLN A 138 29.59 15.46 2.96
N GLN A 139 30.57 16.33 2.64
CA GLN A 139 31.18 17.26 3.60
C GLN A 139 30.73 18.70 3.40
N ASP A 140 30.32 19.06 2.17
CA ASP A 140 29.93 20.43 1.83
C ASP A 140 28.99 20.49 0.60
N ASN A 141 28.55 21.70 0.25
CA ASN A 141 27.63 21.95 -0.86
C ASN A 141 28.39 22.02 -2.21
N ARG A 142 28.91 20.87 -2.66
CA ARG A 142 29.56 20.71 -3.96
C ARG A 142 29.06 19.51 -4.74
N VAL A 143 29.03 19.66 -6.06
CA VAL A 143 28.81 18.57 -7.02
C VAL A 143 30.02 18.48 -7.91
N LEU A 144 30.45 17.27 -8.23
CA LEU A 144 31.55 17.02 -9.15
C LEU A 144 31.10 16.06 -10.28
N TRP A 145 31.34 16.46 -11.52
CA TRP A 145 31.20 15.61 -12.69
C TRP A 145 32.58 15.25 -13.23
N ARG A 146 32.77 13.96 -13.53
CA ARG A 146 33.92 13.48 -14.30
C ARG A 146 33.42 13.03 -15.67
N LEU A 147 33.95 13.64 -16.72
CA LEU A 147 33.75 13.24 -18.13
C LEU A 147 35.01 12.58 -18.64
N ARG A 148 34.88 11.40 -19.20
CA ARG A 148 35.96 10.63 -19.82
C ARG A 148 35.56 10.28 -21.24
N VAL A 149 36.43 10.53 -22.20
CA VAL A 149 36.25 10.12 -23.61
C VAL A 149 37.20 9.00 -23.96
N ALA A 150 36.78 8.11 -24.86
CA ALA A 150 37.61 7.04 -25.36
C ALA A 150 37.32 6.78 -26.84
N ASN A 151 38.39 6.43 -27.57
CA ASN A 151 38.35 6.08 -29.00
C ASN A 151 37.84 7.20 -29.92
N PHE A 152 38.16 8.44 -29.59
CA PHE A 152 37.99 9.57 -30.49
C PHE A 152 39.29 9.82 -31.28
N ASP A 153 39.17 10.24 -32.52
CA ASP A 153 40.34 10.59 -33.36
C ASP A 153 40.73 12.06 -33.12
N GLY A 154 41.48 12.32 -32.05
CA GLY A 154 41.99 13.64 -31.67
C GLY A 154 41.22 14.32 -30.54
N PRO A 155 41.48 15.60 -30.26
CA PRO A 155 40.89 16.38 -29.22
C PRO A 155 39.38 16.51 -29.39
N VAL A 156 38.64 16.49 -28.29
CA VAL A 156 37.17 16.57 -28.23
C VAL A 156 36.75 17.94 -27.74
N GLN A 157 35.80 18.55 -28.41
CA GLN A 157 35.18 19.80 -27.97
C GLN A 157 34.00 19.50 -27.04
N LEU A 158 34.12 19.92 -25.79
CA LEU A 158 33.03 19.94 -24.83
C LEU A 158 32.39 21.34 -24.79
N GLU A 159 31.08 21.38 -24.84
CA GLU A 159 30.31 22.61 -24.66
C GLU A 159 29.31 22.42 -23.52
N LEU A 160 29.11 23.47 -22.72
CA LEU A 160 28.10 23.61 -21.67
C LEU A 160 27.07 24.64 -22.13
N PRO A 161 25.99 24.24 -22.82
CA PRO A 161 25.08 25.18 -23.49
C PRO A 161 24.45 26.21 -22.54
N TYR A 162 24.05 25.81 -21.34
CA TYR A 162 23.43 26.69 -20.37
C TYR A 162 24.40 27.66 -19.69
N GLN A 163 25.70 27.34 -19.63
CA GLN A 163 26.76 28.15 -19.02
C GLN A 163 27.54 28.95 -20.06
N GLN A 164 27.26 28.74 -21.37
CA GLN A 164 27.99 29.35 -22.49
C GLN A 164 29.50 29.15 -22.37
N ALA A 165 29.93 28.00 -21.85
CA ALA A 165 31.33 27.64 -21.67
C ALA A 165 31.73 26.49 -22.60
N SER A 166 32.98 26.47 -23.00
CA SER A 166 33.53 25.39 -23.83
C SER A 166 34.97 25.08 -23.46
N LEU A 167 35.39 23.82 -23.69
CA LEU A 167 36.72 23.31 -23.41
C LEU A 167 37.09 22.24 -24.44
N GLN A 168 38.39 22.30 -24.93
CA GLN A 168 38.92 21.22 -25.71
C GLN A 168 39.78 20.30 -24.85
N PHE A 169 39.63 18.98 -24.98
CA PHE A 169 40.30 18.02 -24.12
C PHE A 169 40.53 16.66 -24.83
N THR A 170 41.43 15.83 -24.28
CA THR A 170 41.82 14.52 -24.86
C THR A 170 41.70 13.38 -23.83
N GLU A 171 41.65 13.70 -22.54
CA GLU A 171 41.65 12.74 -21.42
C GLU A 171 40.41 12.90 -20.56
N ASP A 172 40.59 13.17 -19.28
CA ASP A 172 39.48 13.39 -18.33
C ASP A 172 39.24 14.89 -18.15
N VAL A 173 37.96 15.27 -17.99
CA VAL A 173 37.54 16.62 -17.60
C VAL A 173 36.77 16.55 -16.32
N TYR A 174 37.06 17.46 -15.42
CA TYR A 174 36.37 17.63 -14.16
C TYR A 174 35.66 18.99 -14.13
N LEU A 175 34.30 18.93 -13.97
CA LEU A 175 33.47 20.10 -13.78
C LEU A 175 32.95 20.08 -12.35
N MET A 176 33.13 21.18 -11.63
CA MET A 176 32.67 21.36 -10.26
C MET A 176 31.59 22.43 -10.23
N CYS A 177 30.57 22.22 -9.41
CA CYS A 177 29.61 23.24 -9.02
C CYS A 177 29.68 23.45 -7.51
N THR A 178 29.93 24.71 -7.10
CA THR A 178 29.91 25.12 -5.69
C THR A 178 28.80 26.16 -5.53
N GLY A 179 27.83 25.86 -4.69
CA GLY A 179 26.55 26.57 -4.73
C GLY A 179 25.93 26.42 -6.12
N LEU A 180 25.76 27.52 -6.87
CA LEU A 180 25.23 27.50 -8.24
C LEU A 180 26.27 27.91 -9.30
N ASN A 181 27.56 27.96 -8.95
CA ASN A 181 28.63 28.39 -9.83
C ASN A 181 29.42 27.19 -10.37
N PHE A 182 29.49 27.07 -11.68
CA PHE A 182 30.23 26.03 -12.38
C PHE A 182 31.66 26.49 -12.70
N SER A 183 32.63 25.62 -12.52
CA SER A 183 34.02 25.83 -12.88
C SER A 183 34.69 24.53 -13.31
N PHE A 184 35.56 24.60 -14.36
CA PHE A 184 36.46 23.51 -14.66
C PHE A 184 37.62 23.53 -13.65
N VAL A 185 37.98 22.35 -13.15
CA VAL A 185 39.11 22.16 -12.26
C VAL A 185 40.22 21.40 -12.98
N SER A 186 41.46 21.59 -12.54
CA SER A 186 42.60 20.86 -13.13
C SER A 186 42.40 19.35 -12.94
N VAL A 187 42.93 18.55 -13.89
CA VAL A 187 42.80 17.08 -13.86
C VAL A 187 43.27 16.51 -12.53
N ARG A 188 44.43 16.93 -12.05
CA ARG A 188 44.99 16.47 -10.77
C ARG A 188 44.05 16.80 -9.59
N GLN A 189 43.62 18.03 -9.49
CA GLN A 189 42.70 18.45 -8.41
C GLN A 189 41.35 17.75 -8.51
N GLY A 190 40.83 17.60 -9.73
CA GLY A 190 39.57 16.92 -9.99
C GLY A 190 39.59 15.43 -9.61
N GLU A 191 40.73 14.76 -9.92
CA GLU A 191 40.94 13.36 -9.57
C GLU A 191 41.01 13.16 -8.05
N GLU A 192 41.85 13.93 -7.36
CA GLU A 192 41.98 13.88 -5.90
C GLU A 192 40.66 14.15 -5.18
N LEU A 193 39.86 15.11 -5.67
CA LEU A 193 38.54 15.42 -5.13
C LEU A 193 37.52 14.30 -5.40
N PHE A 194 37.54 13.78 -6.63
CA PHE A 194 36.57 12.75 -7.05
C PHE A 194 36.78 11.43 -6.29
N GLU A 195 38.03 11.01 -6.14
CA GLU A 195 38.38 9.81 -5.37
C GLU A 195 37.94 9.91 -3.91
N ARG A 196 38.21 11.04 -3.26
CA ARG A 196 37.75 11.28 -1.88
C ARG A 196 36.22 11.24 -1.77
N MET A 197 35.52 11.90 -2.69
CA MET A 197 34.04 11.88 -2.67
C MET A 197 33.47 10.48 -2.96
N GLU A 198 34.14 9.71 -3.84
CA GLU A 198 33.75 8.29 -4.06
C GLU A 198 33.99 7.44 -2.80
N ASP A 199 35.04 7.68 -2.04
CA ASP A 199 35.36 6.94 -0.82
C ASP A 199 34.37 7.30 0.30
N ASP A 200 34.07 8.61 0.51
CA ASP A 200 33.02 9.06 1.42
C ASP A 200 31.65 8.39 1.09
N MET A 201 31.30 8.33 -0.20
CA MET A 201 30.06 7.69 -0.63
C MET A 201 30.07 6.17 -0.44
N LYS A 202 31.22 5.50 -0.66
CA LYS A 202 31.34 4.06 -0.41
C LYS A 202 31.22 3.74 1.07
N GLU A 203 31.83 4.55 1.94
CA GLU A 203 31.71 4.42 3.38
C GLU A 203 30.23 4.55 3.80
N LEU A 204 29.57 5.64 3.38
CA LEU A 204 28.15 5.85 3.64
C LEU A 204 27.29 4.69 3.12
N ALA A 205 27.46 4.28 1.85
CA ALA A 205 26.70 3.19 1.24
C ALA A 205 26.97 1.81 1.87
N SER A 206 27.98 1.70 2.72
CA SER A 206 28.37 0.48 3.42
C SER A 206 27.82 0.42 4.85
N THR A 207 27.08 1.42 5.30
CA THR A 207 26.44 1.43 6.64
C THR A 207 25.55 0.20 6.82
N ILE A 208 24.79 -0.17 5.78
CA ILE A 208 24.05 -1.44 5.73
C ILE A 208 24.48 -2.17 4.47
N THR A 209 25.06 -3.34 4.61
CA THR A 209 25.39 -4.20 3.48
C THR A 209 24.72 -5.55 3.60
N ILE A 210 24.17 -6.03 2.49
CA ILE A 210 23.53 -7.34 2.43
C ILE A 210 24.01 -8.13 1.22
N ARG A 211 24.02 -9.46 1.36
CA ARG A 211 24.20 -10.41 0.26
C ARG A 211 23.17 -11.50 0.39
N THR A 212 22.37 -11.67 -0.65
CA THR A 212 21.32 -12.70 -0.72
C THR A 212 21.36 -13.37 -2.10
N PRO A 213 20.72 -14.53 -2.27
CA PRO A 213 20.51 -15.13 -3.58
C PRO A 213 19.64 -14.29 -4.53
N ASP A 214 18.87 -13.34 -3.99
CA ASP A 214 17.96 -12.52 -4.79
C ASP A 214 18.60 -11.21 -5.22
N LYS A 215 18.81 -11.04 -6.54
CA LYS A 215 19.44 -9.87 -7.13
C LYS A 215 18.66 -8.57 -6.96
N TYR A 216 17.33 -8.63 -6.76
CA TYR A 216 16.50 -7.45 -6.59
C TYR A 216 16.57 -6.86 -5.18
N ILE A 217 16.95 -7.69 -4.18
CA ILE A 217 17.08 -7.27 -2.79
C ILE A 217 18.48 -6.68 -2.52
N ASN A 218 19.52 -7.19 -3.17
CA ASN A 218 20.92 -6.84 -2.88
C ASN A 218 21.26 -5.34 -2.94
N PRO A 219 20.63 -4.49 -3.80
CA PRO A 219 20.85 -3.04 -3.76
C PRO A 219 20.25 -2.32 -2.55
N LEU A 220 19.33 -2.97 -1.80
CA LEU A 220 18.50 -2.31 -0.80
C LEU A 220 19.35 -1.73 0.35
N GLY A 221 20.32 -2.47 0.88
CA GLY A 221 21.17 -2.00 1.98
C GLY A 221 21.85 -0.66 1.66
N SER A 222 22.53 -0.57 0.52
CA SER A 222 23.18 0.67 0.10
C SER A 222 22.20 1.79 -0.25
N THR A 223 21.03 1.44 -0.79
CA THR A 223 19.97 2.42 -1.07
C THR A 223 19.46 3.07 0.21
N LEU A 224 19.17 2.28 1.25
CA LEU A 224 18.77 2.77 2.56
C LEU A 224 19.86 3.64 3.21
N SER A 225 21.12 3.24 3.07
CA SER A 225 22.26 3.94 3.66
C SER A 225 22.44 5.37 3.11
N VAL A 226 22.27 5.55 1.77
CA VAL A 226 22.51 6.86 1.13
C VAL A 226 21.34 7.85 1.27
N VAL A 227 20.19 7.43 1.77
CA VAL A 227 19.01 8.30 2.00
C VAL A 227 18.72 8.54 3.49
N LYS A 228 19.52 7.98 4.39
CA LYS A 228 19.29 7.98 5.85
C LYS A 228 19.13 9.37 6.48
N ASP A 229 19.85 10.37 5.99
CA ASP A 229 19.88 11.70 6.61
C ASP A 229 18.63 12.55 6.33
N LYS A 230 17.70 12.04 5.49
CA LYS A 230 16.42 12.73 5.22
C LYS A 230 15.39 12.62 6.36
N VAL A 231 15.63 11.77 7.34
CA VAL A 231 14.67 11.46 8.42
C VAL A 231 14.79 12.44 9.60
N ASN A 232 15.31 13.64 9.39
CA ASN A 232 15.50 14.65 10.46
C ASN A 232 14.21 15.11 11.17
N ASN A 233 13.03 14.82 10.59
CA ASN A 233 11.72 15.07 11.21
C ASN A 233 11.05 13.75 11.61
N ALA A 234 11.82 12.80 12.09
CA ALA A 234 11.30 11.51 12.56
C ALA A 234 10.23 11.69 13.64
N SER A 235 9.19 10.88 13.57
CA SER A 235 8.15 10.81 14.59
C SER A 235 8.75 10.48 15.97
N ILE A 236 7.97 10.69 17.04
CA ILE A 236 8.42 10.28 18.36
C ILE A 236 8.65 8.76 18.42
N GLU A 237 7.84 8.00 17.70
CA GLU A 237 7.96 6.53 17.59
C GLU A 237 9.26 6.11 16.91
N ASP A 238 9.61 6.73 15.78
CA ASP A 238 10.86 6.42 15.09
C ASP A 238 12.09 6.74 15.93
N ARG A 239 12.05 7.87 16.67
CA ARG A 239 13.11 8.25 17.61
C ARG A 239 13.20 7.27 18.77
N LEU A 240 12.06 6.79 19.31
CA LEU A 240 12.03 5.77 20.36
C LEU A 240 12.66 4.47 19.89
N TRP A 241 12.29 3.98 18.70
CA TRP A 241 12.88 2.80 18.09
C TRP A 241 14.39 2.95 17.96
N HIS A 242 14.84 4.05 17.36
CA HIS A 242 16.25 4.31 17.13
C HIS A 242 17.06 4.34 18.43
N PHE A 243 16.66 5.17 19.39
CA PHE A 243 17.41 5.32 20.65
C PHE A 243 17.39 4.05 21.50
N TYR A 244 16.30 3.30 21.45
CA TYR A 244 16.18 2.04 22.16
C TYR A 244 17.04 0.93 21.56
N TYR A 245 17.09 0.83 20.25
CA TYR A 245 17.94 -0.14 19.53
C TYR A 245 19.43 0.15 19.70
N ASP A 246 19.78 1.43 19.80
CA ASP A 246 21.15 1.91 19.96
C ASP A 246 21.63 1.87 21.44
N ASP A 247 20.73 1.54 22.37
CA ASP A 247 20.93 1.71 23.83
C ASP A 247 21.47 3.10 24.19
N ASN A 248 21.02 4.13 23.47
CA ASN A 248 21.43 5.51 23.67
C ASN A 248 20.65 6.14 24.82
N ARG A 249 21.12 5.87 26.05
CA ARG A 249 20.46 6.30 27.32
C ARG A 249 20.38 7.83 27.44
N GLU A 250 21.39 8.55 26.96
CA GLU A 250 21.39 10.01 26.99
C GLU A 250 20.27 10.58 26.09
N ALA A 251 20.15 10.09 24.86
CA ALA A 251 19.09 10.49 23.96
C ALA A 251 17.70 10.09 24.47
N MET A 252 17.56 8.91 25.08
CA MET A 252 16.32 8.48 25.74
C MET A 252 15.93 9.41 26.88
N GLN A 253 16.90 9.83 27.72
CA GLN A 253 16.66 10.76 28.82
C GLN A 253 16.28 12.16 28.32
N GLN A 254 16.89 12.64 27.23
CA GLN A 254 16.52 13.91 26.60
C GLN A 254 15.12 13.85 25.96
N LEU A 255 14.70 12.69 25.46
CA LEU A 255 13.38 12.48 24.85
C LEU A 255 12.25 12.37 25.89
N TRP A 256 12.56 12.02 27.15
CA TRP A 256 11.60 11.69 28.19
C TRP A 256 10.47 12.72 28.38
N PRO A 257 10.74 14.04 28.53
CA PRO A 257 9.65 15.01 28.71
C PRO A 257 8.68 15.07 27.52
N SER A 258 9.19 14.86 26.30
CA SER A 258 8.37 14.85 25.09
C SER A 258 7.51 13.57 25.03
N LEU A 259 8.05 12.44 25.48
CA LEU A 259 7.33 11.18 25.56
C LEU A 259 6.19 11.24 26.57
N GLU A 260 6.45 11.79 27.77
CA GLU A 260 5.40 11.97 28.80
C GLU A 260 4.27 12.87 28.30
N SER A 261 4.61 14.00 27.69
CA SER A 261 3.61 14.92 27.12
C SER A 261 2.81 14.25 26.01
N TYR A 262 3.45 13.45 25.17
CA TYR A 262 2.78 12.72 24.10
C TYR A 262 1.81 11.66 24.66
N LEU A 263 2.24 10.86 25.64
CA LEU A 263 1.39 9.85 26.29
C LEU A 263 0.14 10.46 26.93
N GLN A 264 0.25 11.64 27.52
CA GLN A 264 -0.90 12.35 28.09
C GLN A 264 -1.90 12.82 27.04
N SER A 265 -1.48 12.97 25.78
CA SER A 265 -2.33 13.38 24.66
C SER A 265 -3.01 12.20 23.95
N VAL A 266 -2.63 10.97 24.23
CA VAL A 266 -3.19 9.77 23.59
C VAL A 266 -4.53 9.44 24.23
N ASP A 267 -5.60 9.44 23.41
CA ASP A 267 -6.92 8.98 23.82
C ASP A 267 -7.04 7.45 23.67
N ASP A 268 -6.93 6.72 24.76
CA ASP A 268 -7.09 5.27 24.84
C ASP A 268 -8.50 4.82 25.27
N ASN A 269 -9.46 5.74 25.33
CA ASN A 269 -10.85 5.42 25.60
C ASN A 269 -11.55 4.83 24.37
N GLN A 270 -11.13 5.23 23.16
CA GLN A 270 -11.65 4.67 21.94
C GLN A 270 -11.22 3.21 21.76
N LEU A 271 -12.18 2.34 21.52
CA LEU A 271 -11.93 0.92 21.23
C LEU A 271 -11.56 0.76 19.75
N SER A 272 -10.36 1.20 19.37
CA SER A 272 -9.81 1.11 18.02
C SER A 272 -8.53 0.27 18.05
N THR A 273 -8.44 -0.72 17.18
CA THR A 273 -7.31 -1.67 17.13
C THR A 273 -5.98 -0.97 16.92
N PRO A 274 -5.77 -0.11 15.89
CA PRO A 274 -4.47 0.53 15.70
C PRO A 274 -4.10 1.46 16.85
N MET A 275 -5.09 2.19 17.40
CA MET A 275 -4.83 3.13 18.50
C MET A 275 -4.44 2.43 19.79
N LEU A 276 -5.17 1.39 20.20
CA LEU A 276 -4.85 0.65 21.42
C LEU A 276 -3.54 -0.12 21.31
N ALA A 277 -3.24 -0.74 20.16
CA ALA A 277 -1.97 -1.41 19.94
C ALA A 277 -0.79 -0.44 20.03
N LYS A 278 -0.91 0.75 19.44
CA LYS A 278 0.08 1.82 19.54
C LYS A 278 0.23 2.32 20.98
N SER A 279 -0.87 2.56 21.67
CA SER A 279 -0.86 3.02 23.07
C SER A 279 -0.22 1.97 24.00
N TYR A 280 -0.50 0.69 23.81
CA TYR A 280 0.18 -0.41 24.50
C TYR A 280 1.70 -0.34 24.34
N TRP A 281 2.15 -0.25 23.07
CA TRP A 281 3.58 -0.19 22.78
C TRP A 281 4.25 1.04 23.37
N LEU A 282 3.63 2.22 23.25
CA LEU A 282 4.16 3.47 23.81
C LEU A 282 4.33 3.40 25.33
N ASN A 283 3.32 2.86 26.04
CA ASN A 283 3.42 2.68 27.50
C ASN A 283 4.49 1.64 27.86
N THR A 284 4.60 0.54 27.10
CA THR A 284 5.66 -0.46 27.27
C THR A 284 7.05 0.14 27.07
N MET A 285 7.23 0.95 26.03
CA MET A 285 8.51 1.63 25.77
C MET A 285 8.83 2.68 26.83
N ALA A 286 7.84 3.46 27.28
CA ALA A 286 8.01 4.39 28.38
C ALA A 286 8.47 3.69 29.65
N ALA A 287 7.84 2.58 30.02
CA ALA A 287 8.23 1.79 31.17
C ALA A 287 9.68 1.26 31.09
N ARG A 288 10.08 0.75 29.92
CA ARG A 288 11.45 0.25 29.66
C ARG A 288 12.48 1.38 29.70
N ILE A 289 12.18 2.51 29.07
CA ILE A 289 13.06 3.69 29.05
C ILE A 289 13.17 4.29 30.48
N ALA A 290 12.07 4.36 31.21
CA ALA A 290 12.09 4.80 32.62
C ALA A 290 13.07 3.97 33.45
N ALA A 291 13.02 2.64 33.31
CA ALA A 291 13.94 1.74 33.99
C ALA A 291 15.41 1.94 33.58
N LEU A 292 15.68 2.28 32.31
CA LEU A 292 17.03 2.53 31.81
C LEU A 292 17.57 3.93 32.18
N THR A 293 16.69 4.88 32.49
CA THR A 293 17.02 6.30 32.73
C THR A 293 16.71 6.78 34.17
N ASN A 294 16.49 5.85 35.11
CA ASN A 294 16.19 6.12 36.53
C ASN A 294 14.89 6.93 36.78
N HIS A 295 13.87 6.74 35.93
CA HIS A 295 12.51 7.21 36.19
C HIS A 295 11.64 6.08 36.72
N ASP A 296 10.46 6.42 37.29
CA ASP A 296 9.50 5.40 37.74
C ASP A 296 8.68 4.90 36.53
N GLY A 297 8.85 3.63 36.15
CA GLY A 297 8.15 2.96 35.06
C GLY A 297 6.96 2.12 35.47
N ALA A 298 6.67 1.95 36.76
CA ALA A 298 5.67 1.01 37.26
C ALA A 298 4.24 1.36 36.75
N SER A 299 3.89 2.65 36.76
CA SER A 299 2.58 3.12 36.27
C SER A 299 2.38 2.86 34.79
N TYR A 300 3.43 2.97 33.99
CA TYR A 300 3.36 2.71 32.54
C TYR A 300 3.24 1.21 32.22
N PHE A 301 3.89 0.32 32.96
CA PHE A 301 3.67 -1.13 32.84
C PHE A 301 2.22 -1.49 33.20
N ALA A 302 1.71 -0.97 34.35
CA ALA A 302 0.31 -1.22 34.73
C ALA A 302 -0.69 -0.72 33.68
N LYS A 303 -0.43 0.44 33.07
CA LYS A 303 -1.26 0.98 31.99
C LYS A 303 -1.17 0.14 30.72
N ALA A 304 0.02 -0.34 30.35
CA ALA A 304 0.17 -1.25 29.21
C ALA A 304 -0.61 -2.55 29.42
N ASP A 305 -0.56 -3.15 30.61
CA ASP A 305 -1.32 -4.37 30.94
C ASP A 305 -2.84 -4.13 30.88
N GLU A 306 -3.34 -2.99 31.36
CA GLU A 306 -4.74 -2.59 31.25
C GLU A 306 -5.18 -2.49 29.79
N ILE A 307 -4.38 -1.80 28.95
CA ILE A 307 -4.66 -1.64 27.52
C ILE A 307 -4.65 -2.99 26.81
N TYR A 308 -3.68 -3.86 27.12
CA TYR A 308 -3.59 -5.19 26.54
C TYR A 308 -4.82 -6.05 26.85
N ALA A 309 -5.28 -6.02 28.10
CA ALA A 309 -6.48 -6.74 28.52
C ALA A 309 -7.73 -6.21 27.79
N LYS A 310 -7.93 -4.88 27.77
CA LYS A 310 -9.02 -4.19 27.09
C LYS A 310 -9.05 -4.50 25.59
N PHE A 311 -7.89 -4.46 24.92
CA PHE A 311 -7.72 -4.72 23.52
C PHE A 311 -8.14 -6.15 23.16
N ASN A 312 -7.66 -7.16 23.90
CA ASN A 312 -7.97 -8.56 23.63
C ASN A 312 -9.40 -8.95 24.01
N GLU A 313 -9.97 -8.37 25.06
CA GLU A 313 -11.36 -8.64 25.49
C GLU A 313 -12.39 -8.12 24.48
N HIS A 314 -12.13 -6.93 23.90
CA HIS A 314 -13.18 -6.23 23.14
C HIS A 314 -12.99 -6.30 21.62
N LEU A 315 -11.78 -6.54 21.12
CA LEU A 315 -11.48 -6.41 19.69
C LEU A 315 -10.99 -7.71 19.04
N TRP A 316 -10.45 -8.66 19.78
CA TRP A 316 -10.06 -9.94 19.21
C TRP A 316 -11.30 -10.77 18.84
N MET A 317 -11.35 -11.26 17.59
CA MET A 317 -12.40 -12.11 17.05
C MET A 317 -11.88 -13.55 16.88
N PRO A 318 -12.09 -14.43 17.85
CA PRO A 318 -11.53 -15.79 17.83
C PRO A 318 -11.96 -16.61 16.61
N ASP A 319 -13.20 -16.44 16.16
CA ASP A 319 -13.75 -17.18 15.02
C ASP A 319 -13.11 -16.76 13.69
N LYS A 320 -12.85 -15.44 13.53
CA LYS A 320 -12.15 -14.89 12.36
C LYS A 320 -10.64 -15.05 12.45
N GLY A 321 -10.09 -15.14 13.66
CA GLY A 321 -8.65 -15.17 13.90
C GLY A 321 -7.95 -13.84 13.61
N CYS A 322 -8.64 -12.71 13.77
CA CYS A 322 -8.10 -11.36 13.60
C CYS A 322 -8.77 -10.37 14.57
N TRP A 323 -8.30 -9.14 14.60
CA TRP A 323 -8.94 -8.07 15.38
C TRP A 323 -9.97 -7.33 14.54
N ALA A 324 -11.05 -6.88 15.18
CA ALA A 324 -11.97 -5.93 14.62
C ALA A 324 -11.29 -4.58 14.34
N GLU A 325 -11.86 -3.77 13.49
CA GLU A 325 -11.35 -2.42 13.25
C GLU A 325 -11.50 -1.54 14.50
N PHE A 326 -12.71 -1.50 15.02
CA PHE A 326 -13.05 -0.79 16.27
C PHE A 326 -14.40 -1.29 16.80
N LYS A 327 -14.77 -0.80 17.98
CA LYS A 327 -16.08 -0.98 18.59
C LYS A 327 -16.69 0.39 18.91
N ASP A 328 -17.93 0.60 18.54
CA ASP A 328 -18.66 1.83 18.86
C ASP A 328 -18.74 2.04 20.38
N ALA A 329 -18.44 3.25 20.84
CA ALA A 329 -18.60 3.62 22.25
C ALA A 329 -20.07 3.84 22.62
N GLU A 330 -20.89 4.27 21.68
CA GLU A 330 -22.29 4.69 21.87
C GLU A 330 -23.23 3.93 20.93
N GLY A 331 -24.52 4.25 20.99
CA GLY A 331 -25.55 3.66 20.14
C GLY A 331 -25.74 2.16 20.38
N LEU A 332 -25.65 1.35 19.33
CA LEU A 332 -25.77 -0.11 19.42
C LEU A 332 -24.48 -0.80 19.88
N GLN A 333 -23.42 -0.07 20.16
CA GLN A 333 -22.10 -0.57 20.54
C GLN A 333 -21.59 -1.70 19.64
N ARG A 334 -21.76 -1.54 18.33
CA ARG A 334 -21.43 -2.55 17.32
C ARG A 334 -19.92 -2.74 17.23
N LEU A 335 -19.54 -3.97 17.01
CA LEU A 335 -18.17 -4.34 16.61
C LEU A 335 -18.08 -4.22 15.09
N HIS A 336 -17.12 -3.41 14.61
CA HIS A 336 -16.79 -3.29 13.19
C HIS A 336 -15.84 -4.43 12.81
N ASP A 337 -16.40 -5.53 12.41
CA ASP A 337 -15.77 -6.83 12.29
C ASP A 337 -15.08 -7.08 10.94
N THR A 338 -14.99 -6.04 10.11
CA THR A 338 -14.27 -6.03 8.84
C THR A 338 -13.07 -5.09 8.96
N PRO A 339 -11.90 -5.58 9.40
CA PRO A 339 -10.72 -4.74 9.61
C PRO A 339 -10.09 -4.30 8.31
N ALA A 340 -9.43 -3.14 8.33
CA ALA A 340 -8.46 -2.75 7.32
C ALA A 340 -7.08 -3.35 7.63
N LEU A 341 -6.16 -3.22 6.66
CA LEU A 341 -4.82 -3.82 6.73
C LEU A 341 -4.04 -3.36 7.97
N TRP A 342 -4.18 -2.09 8.37
CA TRP A 342 -3.55 -1.54 9.57
C TRP A 342 -4.03 -2.16 10.88
N SER A 343 -5.27 -2.62 10.96
CA SER A 343 -5.78 -3.33 12.14
C SER A 343 -5.26 -4.77 12.26
N ILE A 344 -4.60 -5.26 11.21
CA ILE A 344 -3.91 -6.55 11.25
C ILE A 344 -2.43 -6.38 11.58
N TYR A 345 -1.70 -5.50 10.86
CA TYR A 345 -0.26 -5.40 11.07
C TYR A 345 0.13 -4.63 12.33
N THR A 346 -0.64 -3.63 12.77
CA THR A 346 -0.27 -2.76 13.89
C THR A 346 -0.11 -3.54 15.22
N PRO A 347 -1.05 -4.44 15.61
CA PRO A 347 -0.85 -5.26 16.81
C PRO A 347 0.42 -6.13 16.77
N ILE A 348 0.76 -6.64 15.58
CA ILE A 348 1.94 -7.48 15.37
C ILE A 348 3.21 -6.63 15.36
N GLU A 349 3.18 -5.48 14.69
CA GLU A 349 4.30 -4.53 14.65
C GLU A 349 4.71 -4.08 16.05
N TYR A 350 3.74 -3.79 16.89
CA TYR A 350 3.93 -3.28 18.24
C TYR A 350 3.98 -4.35 19.35
N ASP A 351 4.07 -5.63 18.99
CA ASP A 351 4.11 -6.76 19.92
C ASP A 351 2.92 -6.78 20.92
N ALA A 352 1.75 -6.26 20.52
CA ALA A 352 0.52 -6.22 21.29
C ALA A 352 -0.33 -7.50 21.15
N CYS A 353 0.29 -8.63 20.83
CA CYS A 353 -0.40 -9.89 20.58
C CYS A 353 0.48 -11.09 20.89
N THR A 354 -0.14 -12.27 21.01
CA THR A 354 0.58 -13.54 21.08
C THR A 354 1.07 -13.97 19.70
N HIS A 355 2.04 -14.88 19.65
CA HIS A 355 2.53 -15.45 18.38
C HIS A 355 1.43 -16.19 17.60
N GLU A 356 0.53 -16.88 18.31
CA GLU A 356 -0.62 -17.56 17.71
C GLU A 356 -1.58 -16.56 17.06
N GLN A 357 -1.91 -15.47 17.77
CA GLN A 357 -2.75 -14.40 17.22
C GLN A 357 -2.12 -13.78 15.98
N ALA A 358 -0.82 -13.48 16.01
CA ALA A 358 -0.09 -12.96 14.86
C ALA A 358 -0.15 -13.92 13.65
N PHE A 359 0.05 -15.22 13.91
CA PHE A 359 0.03 -16.24 12.87
C PHE A 359 -1.37 -16.39 12.23
N ARG A 360 -2.43 -16.35 13.05
CA ARG A 360 -3.83 -16.41 12.57
C ARG A 360 -4.23 -15.12 11.83
N ALA A 361 -3.92 -13.96 12.37
CA ALA A 361 -4.27 -12.68 11.78
C ALA A 361 -3.59 -12.46 10.41
N THR A 362 -2.32 -12.86 10.28
CA THR A 362 -1.65 -12.83 8.98
C THR A 362 -2.25 -13.84 7.98
N LYS A 363 -2.81 -14.95 8.42
CA LYS A 363 -3.57 -15.88 7.56
C LYS A 363 -4.83 -15.20 7.02
N TYR A 364 -5.62 -14.59 7.91
CA TYR A 364 -6.79 -13.80 7.53
C TYR A 364 -6.42 -12.73 6.49
N MET A 365 -5.38 -11.93 6.77
CA MET A 365 -4.89 -10.90 5.89
C MET A 365 -4.60 -11.40 4.46
N LEU A 366 -3.87 -12.50 4.35
CA LEU A 366 -3.45 -13.04 3.06
C LEU A 366 -4.61 -13.62 2.23
N HIS A 367 -5.73 -13.93 2.85
CA HIS A 367 -6.91 -14.49 2.17
C HIS A 367 -7.99 -13.45 1.89
N GLU A 368 -8.24 -12.52 2.81
CA GLU A 368 -9.37 -11.59 2.72
C GLU A 368 -9.06 -10.29 1.98
N PHE A 369 -7.79 -9.84 2.02
CA PHE A 369 -7.46 -8.59 1.37
C PHE A 369 -7.24 -8.77 -0.14
N PRO A 370 -7.74 -7.84 -0.97
CA PRO A 370 -7.57 -7.92 -2.41
C PRO A 370 -6.10 -7.97 -2.81
N GLN A 371 -5.77 -8.86 -3.74
CA GLN A 371 -4.43 -9.07 -4.27
C GLN A 371 -4.24 -8.24 -5.53
N VAL A 372 -3.21 -7.39 -5.56
CA VAL A 372 -2.84 -6.55 -6.72
C VAL A 372 -1.59 -7.12 -7.37
N PRO A 373 -1.70 -7.76 -8.54
CA PRO A 373 -0.57 -8.43 -9.19
C PRO A 373 0.48 -7.43 -9.68
N VAL A 374 1.72 -7.59 -9.24
CA VAL A 374 2.91 -6.89 -9.75
C VAL A 374 3.59 -7.73 -10.82
N THR A 375 3.66 -9.03 -10.60
CA THR A 375 4.09 -10.04 -11.58
C THR A 375 3.16 -11.25 -11.49
N PRO A 376 3.25 -12.22 -12.42
CA PRO A 376 2.45 -13.45 -12.31
C PRO A 376 2.62 -14.22 -10.98
N GLN A 377 3.73 -14.01 -10.26
CA GLN A 377 4.06 -14.74 -9.02
C GLN A 377 4.06 -13.84 -7.78
N LEU A 378 3.95 -12.52 -7.95
CA LEU A 378 4.08 -11.54 -6.86
C LEU A 378 2.92 -10.57 -6.89
N SER A 379 2.28 -10.41 -5.75
CA SER A 379 1.20 -9.43 -5.56
C SER A 379 1.49 -8.56 -4.34
N MET A 380 0.98 -7.35 -4.36
CA MET A 380 0.80 -6.50 -3.20
C MET A 380 -0.63 -6.67 -2.66
N LEU A 381 -0.90 -6.17 -1.47
CA LEU A 381 -2.22 -6.16 -0.86
C LEU A 381 -2.84 -4.77 -0.99
N ALA A 382 -4.15 -4.71 -1.20
CA ALA A 382 -4.90 -3.48 -0.98
C ALA A 382 -5.02 -3.21 0.53
N THR A 383 -5.20 -1.94 0.88
CA THR A 383 -5.30 -1.48 2.28
C THR A 383 -6.57 -1.93 2.99
N SER A 384 -7.61 -2.27 2.23
CA SER A 384 -8.89 -2.78 2.75
C SER A 384 -9.69 -3.47 1.63
N ASN A 385 -10.78 -4.12 1.98
CA ASN A 385 -11.82 -4.56 1.05
C ASN A 385 -13.06 -3.64 1.11
N TRP A 386 -12.92 -2.45 1.71
CA TRP A 386 -13.98 -1.46 1.86
C TRP A 386 -14.27 -0.75 0.54
N MET A 387 -15.39 -0.08 0.48
CA MET A 387 -15.68 0.85 -0.61
C MET A 387 -14.60 1.96 -0.65
N PRO A 388 -13.89 2.15 -1.77
CA PRO A 388 -12.89 3.20 -1.86
C PRO A 388 -13.55 4.57 -1.83
N TYR A 389 -13.19 5.36 -0.81
CA TYR A 389 -13.69 6.73 -0.61
C TYR A 389 -12.58 7.76 -0.66
N THR A 390 -11.41 7.38 -0.17
CA THR A 390 -10.18 8.17 -0.21
C THR A 390 -9.06 7.34 -0.83
N TRP A 391 -7.97 7.99 -1.19
CA TRP A 391 -6.85 7.34 -1.89
C TRP A 391 -6.21 6.18 -1.09
N ASP A 392 -6.36 6.16 0.22
CA ASP A 392 -5.79 5.15 1.11
C ASP A 392 -6.73 3.97 1.42
N MET A 393 -8.00 4.03 0.94
CA MET A 393 -9.00 2.99 1.16
C MET A 393 -9.15 2.09 -0.07
N ASN A 394 -9.02 0.78 0.13
CA ASN A 394 -9.07 -0.23 -0.94
C ASN A 394 -8.12 0.10 -2.10
N ASN A 395 -6.94 0.54 -1.77
CA ASN A 395 -5.92 0.98 -2.71
C ASN A 395 -4.56 0.40 -2.34
N VAL A 396 -3.59 0.48 -3.23
CA VAL A 396 -2.23 0.02 -2.96
C VAL A 396 -1.44 1.14 -2.30
N ASN A 397 -1.03 0.89 -1.05
CA ASN A 397 -0.11 1.74 -0.33
C ASN A 397 1.18 0.96 -0.04
N PRO A 398 2.32 1.30 -0.68
CA PRO A 398 3.57 0.57 -0.51
C PRO A 398 4.04 0.46 0.94
N THR A 399 3.85 1.51 1.76
CA THR A 399 4.25 1.48 3.17
C THR A 399 3.39 0.51 3.99
N ALA A 400 2.09 0.45 3.72
CA ALA A 400 1.18 -0.50 4.36
C ALA A 400 1.51 -1.96 3.96
N VAL A 401 1.83 -2.21 2.69
CA VAL A 401 2.25 -3.54 2.23
C VAL A 401 3.58 -3.94 2.85
N MET A 402 4.51 -3.00 3.03
CA MET A 402 5.78 -3.26 3.70
C MET A 402 5.60 -3.57 5.19
N ARG A 403 4.67 -2.89 5.90
CA ARG A 403 4.25 -3.24 7.27
C ARG A 403 3.60 -4.62 7.34
N ALA A 404 2.77 -4.97 6.36
CA ALA A 404 2.19 -6.31 6.25
C ALA A 404 3.28 -7.39 6.03
N ALA A 405 4.32 -7.11 5.25
CA ALA A 405 5.46 -7.99 5.09
C ALA A 405 6.23 -8.18 6.41
N LEU A 406 6.47 -7.10 7.16
CA LEU A 406 7.07 -7.17 8.51
C LEU A 406 6.21 -8.01 9.45
N ALA A 407 4.89 -7.83 9.43
CA ALA A 407 3.96 -8.61 10.24
C ALA A 407 4.01 -10.10 9.88
N CYS A 408 4.08 -10.46 8.59
CA CYS A 408 4.28 -11.84 8.15
C CYS A 408 5.59 -12.43 8.69
N PHE A 409 6.70 -11.71 8.59
CA PHE A 409 7.99 -12.16 9.15
C PHE A 409 7.91 -12.36 10.66
N LYS A 410 7.36 -11.40 11.41
CA LYS A 410 7.18 -11.52 12.87
C LYS A 410 6.26 -12.68 13.27
N ALA A 411 5.30 -13.02 12.42
CA ALA A 411 4.41 -14.16 12.59
C ALA A 411 5.00 -15.51 12.14
N GLY A 412 6.23 -15.52 11.59
CA GLY A 412 6.88 -16.75 11.08
C GLY A 412 6.39 -17.21 9.70
N ARG A 413 5.74 -16.33 8.90
CA ARG A 413 5.35 -16.56 7.51
C ARG A 413 6.41 -16.02 6.55
N ASN A 414 7.53 -16.74 6.48
CA ASN A 414 8.73 -16.28 5.79
C ASN A 414 8.52 -16.07 4.28
N GLU A 415 7.86 -17.03 3.61
CA GLU A 415 7.65 -16.99 2.16
C GLU A 415 6.68 -15.86 1.77
N GLU A 416 5.61 -15.68 2.54
CA GLU A 416 4.60 -14.67 2.31
C GLU A 416 5.18 -13.27 2.57
N GLY A 417 5.89 -13.10 3.69
CA GLY A 417 6.59 -11.85 4.02
C GLY A 417 7.59 -11.46 2.94
N PHE A 418 8.38 -12.43 2.47
CA PHE A 418 9.33 -12.19 1.39
C PHE A 418 8.65 -11.82 0.06
N ARG A 419 7.55 -12.49 -0.30
CA ARG A 419 6.79 -12.17 -1.52
C ARG A 419 6.21 -10.76 -1.49
N LEU A 420 5.60 -10.34 -0.38
CA LEU A 420 5.07 -8.98 -0.21
C LEU A 420 6.17 -7.93 -0.27
N MET A 421 7.26 -8.13 0.48
CA MET A 421 8.44 -7.26 0.45
C MET A 421 9.00 -7.12 -0.96
N LYS A 422 9.23 -8.24 -1.66
CA LYS A 422 9.79 -8.24 -3.00
C LYS A 422 8.85 -7.59 -4.02
N ALA A 423 7.53 -7.82 -3.94
CA ALA A 423 6.54 -7.17 -4.79
C ALA A 423 6.64 -5.65 -4.66
N THR A 424 6.67 -5.15 -3.43
CA THR A 424 6.77 -3.72 -3.13
C THR A 424 8.09 -3.13 -3.64
N LEU A 425 9.22 -3.82 -3.43
CA LEU A 425 10.52 -3.36 -3.92
C LEU A 425 10.60 -3.32 -5.45
N ILE A 426 9.99 -4.29 -6.14
CA ILE A 426 9.91 -4.28 -7.61
C ILE A 426 9.10 -3.08 -8.08
N ASP A 427 7.92 -2.86 -7.53
CA ASP A 427 7.07 -1.72 -7.87
C ASP A 427 7.80 -0.38 -7.66
N GLN A 428 8.44 -0.20 -6.50
CA GLN A 428 9.04 1.08 -6.12
C GLN A 428 10.41 1.33 -6.76
N MET A 429 11.31 0.36 -6.66
CA MET A 429 12.73 0.56 -6.99
C MET A 429 13.06 0.27 -8.45
N TYR A 430 12.29 -0.58 -9.13
CA TYR A 430 12.61 -1.08 -10.47
C TYR A 430 11.60 -0.71 -11.54
N ASP A 431 10.31 -0.69 -11.19
CA ASP A 431 9.23 -0.46 -12.14
C ASP A 431 8.63 0.94 -12.02
N GLY A 432 8.94 1.65 -10.94
CA GLY A 432 8.64 3.07 -10.75
C GLY A 432 9.45 3.99 -11.67
N GLU A 433 9.15 5.28 -11.61
CA GLU A 433 9.81 6.31 -12.44
C GLU A 433 11.21 6.70 -11.96
N SER A 434 11.61 6.30 -10.76
CA SER A 434 12.88 6.65 -10.13
C SER A 434 13.66 5.42 -9.70
N PRO A 435 14.93 5.25 -10.15
CA PRO A 435 15.74 4.09 -9.80
C PRO A 435 16.05 4.05 -8.30
N GLY A 436 15.75 2.93 -7.64
CA GLY A 436 16.01 2.77 -6.21
C GLY A 436 15.14 3.66 -5.32
N ASN A 437 13.95 4.03 -5.78
CA ASN A 437 13.02 4.84 -5.00
C ASN A 437 12.38 4.04 -3.87
N LEU A 438 12.08 4.71 -2.76
CA LEU A 438 11.22 4.25 -1.67
C LEU A 438 10.16 5.33 -1.46
N GLY A 439 9.06 5.20 -2.19
CA GLY A 439 8.02 6.22 -2.31
C GLY A 439 6.72 5.86 -1.61
N LEU A 440 5.78 6.79 -1.67
CA LEU A 440 4.45 6.65 -1.07
C LEU A 440 3.44 6.04 -2.03
N TYR A 441 3.58 6.33 -3.34
CA TYR A 441 2.61 5.90 -4.35
C TYR A 441 3.15 4.76 -5.20
N SER A 442 2.26 3.86 -5.56
CA SER A 442 2.49 2.77 -6.49
C SER A 442 1.97 3.13 -7.88
N LYS A 443 2.54 2.54 -8.93
CA LYS A 443 1.94 2.64 -10.26
C LYS A 443 0.56 1.94 -10.36
N TYR A 444 0.25 1.09 -9.41
CA TYR A 444 -1.05 0.43 -9.26
C TYR A 444 -2.02 1.23 -8.41
N ASP A 445 -1.61 2.39 -7.93
CA ASP A 445 -2.45 3.33 -7.22
C ASP A 445 -3.50 3.90 -8.18
N VAL A 446 -4.75 3.92 -7.73
CA VAL A 446 -5.88 4.44 -8.52
C VAL A 446 -5.83 5.95 -8.71
N VAL A 447 -5.09 6.66 -7.86
CA VAL A 447 -4.96 8.13 -7.91
C VAL A 447 -4.05 8.61 -9.03
N ASN A 448 -3.16 7.75 -9.55
CA ASN A 448 -2.11 8.14 -10.50
C ASN A 448 -1.37 9.43 -10.09
N GLY A 449 -1.10 9.54 -8.80
CA GLY A 449 -0.45 10.71 -8.22
C GLY A 449 1.03 10.83 -8.62
N ALA A 450 1.59 12.02 -8.43
CA ALA A 450 3.01 12.22 -8.58
C ALA A 450 3.76 11.33 -7.55
N GLU A 451 4.78 10.60 -8.00
CA GLU A 451 5.63 9.81 -7.13
C GLU A 451 6.16 10.66 -5.97
N GLY A 452 5.78 10.30 -4.75
CA GLY A 452 6.54 10.73 -3.58
C GLY A 452 7.89 10.00 -3.62
N ARG A 453 8.99 10.73 -3.76
CA ARG A 453 10.33 10.13 -3.81
C ARG A 453 10.99 10.18 -2.44
N ASP A 454 11.61 9.05 -2.06
CA ASP A 454 12.39 8.92 -0.82
C ASP A 454 11.62 9.45 0.40
N ILE A 455 10.43 8.92 0.60
CA ILE A 455 9.54 9.32 1.70
C ILE A 455 10.03 8.70 3.01
N PRO A 456 10.20 9.48 4.09
CA PRO A 456 10.74 8.99 5.36
C PRO A 456 10.03 7.76 5.92
N ASP A 457 8.70 7.72 5.91
CA ASP A 457 7.93 6.55 6.39
C ASP A 457 8.20 5.30 5.55
N ALA A 458 8.29 5.42 4.21
CA ALA A 458 8.61 4.30 3.33
C ALA A 458 10.05 3.79 3.55
N ILE A 459 11.01 4.70 3.80
CA ILE A 459 12.40 4.37 4.11
C ILE A 459 12.48 3.64 5.44
N SER A 460 11.88 4.21 6.51
CA SER A 460 11.89 3.64 7.86
C SER A 460 11.31 2.24 7.89
N ILE A 461 10.10 2.06 7.36
CA ILE A 461 9.47 0.73 7.40
C ILE A 461 10.18 -0.29 6.51
N THR A 462 10.77 0.13 5.39
CA THR A 462 11.55 -0.77 4.54
C THR A 462 12.85 -1.20 5.24
N ALA A 463 13.52 -0.28 5.96
CA ALA A 463 14.69 -0.60 6.76
C ALA A 463 14.34 -1.61 7.87
N ARG A 464 13.24 -1.40 8.60
CA ARG A 464 12.74 -2.32 9.62
C ARG A 464 12.34 -3.67 9.03
N THR A 465 11.65 -3.69 7.90
CA THR A 465 11.26 -4.95 7.23
C THR A 465 12.49 -5.75 6.78
N LEU A 466 13.55 -5.07 6.35
CA LEU A 466 14.83 -5.71 6.05
C LEU A 466 15.51 -6.24 7.31
N THR A 467 15.72 -5.38 8.31
CA THR A 467 16.54 -5.71 9.50
C THR A 467 15.78 -6.53 10.52
N GLU A 468 14.60 -6.07 10.97
CA GLU A 468 13.78 -6.77 11.98
C GLU A 468 12.97 -7.94 11.38
N GLY A 469 12.56 -7.80 10.10
CA GLY A 469 11.76 -8.79 9.38
C GLY A 469 12.62 -9.88 8.76
N LEU A 470 13.19 -9.64 7.59
CA LEU A 470 13.90 -10.66 6.80
C LEU A 470 15.14 -11.21 7.52
N PHE A 471 15.98 -10.33 8.08
CA PHE A 471 17.17 -10.71 8.84
C PHE A 471 16.89 -10.92 10.32
N GLY A 472 15.79 -10.43 10.86
CA GLY A 472 15.28 -10.74 12.20
C GLY A 472 16.07 -10.13 13.35
N ILE A 473 16.87 -9.08 13.15
CA ILE A 473 17.70 -8.44 14.17
C ILE A 473 16.84 -7.52 15.04
N ARG A 474 16.66 -7.89 16.32
CA ARG A 474 15.79 -7.17 17.26
C ARG A 474 16.49 -6.96 18.60
N PRO A 475 17.26 -5.86 18.78
CA PRO A 475 17.89 -5.51 20.05
C PRO A 475 16.85 -5.17 21.12
N ASP A 476 17.12 -5.53 22.36
CA ASP A 476 16.30 -5.25 23.53
C ASP A 476 17.20 -4.78 24.67
N ALA A 477 17.46 -3.48 24.74
CA ALA A 477 18.34 -2.87 25.73
C ALA A 477 17.86 -3.13 27.16
N PHE A 478 16.55 -3.15 27.43
CA PHE A 478 15.97 -3.41 28.75
C PHE A 478 16.26 -4.83 29.25
N ARG A 479 16.26 -5.82 28.36
CA ARG A 479 16.55 -7.22 28.69
C ARG A 479 18.01 -7.61 28.49
N HIS A 480 18.86 -6.69 28.05
CA HIS A 480 20.26 -6.92 27.66
C HIS A 480 20.43 -8.08 26.70
N ARG A 481 19.56 -8.19 25.70
CA ARG A 481 19.62 -9.24 24.69
C ARG A 481 19.34 -8.70 23.29
N CYS A 482 19.92 -9.36 22.30
CA CYS A 482 19.55 -9.18 20.89
C CYS A 482 18.97 -10.48 20.35
N LEU A 483 17.69 -10.45 19.99
CA LEU A 483 17.03 -11.56 19.31
C LEU A 483 17.39 -11.50 17.83
N ILE A 484 17.84 -12.62 17.28
CA ILE A 484 18.02 -12.81 15.84
C ILE A 484 17.06 -13.90 15.39
N HIS A 485 16.08 -13.55 14.59
CA HIS A 485 15.03 -14.42 14.05
C HIS A 485 15.07 -14.40 12.51
N PRO A 486 15.98 -15.18 11.87
CA PRO A 486 16.09 -15.19 10.42
C PRO A 486 14.82 -15.73 9.75
N ASN A 487 14.26 -14.95 8.83
CA ASN A 487 13.03 -15.28 8.12
C ASN A 487 13.28 -15.47 6.61
N PHE A 488 14.38 -16.15 6.28
CA PHE A 488 14.73 -16.39 4.89
C PHE A 488 13.77 -17.38 4.22
N PRO A 489 13.51 -17.22 2.91
CA PRO A 489 12.86 -18.25 2.12
C PRO A 489 13.57 -19.61 2.25
N ASP A 490 12.82 -20.68 2.26
CA ASP A 490 13.36 -22.04 2.41
C ASP A 490 14.34 -22.43 1.28
N SER A 491 14.22 -21.78 0.13
CA SER A 491 15.11 -21.95 -1.03
C SER A 491 16.50 -21.30 -0.87
N TRP A 492 16.73 -20.50 0.18
CA TRP A 492 18.01 -19.83 0.35
C TRP A 492 19.00 -20.70 1.12
N ASP A 493 20.19 -20.86 0.52
CA ASP A 493 21.31 -21.60 1.15
C ASP A 493 22.29 -20.66 1.85
N SER A 494 22.23 -19.36 1.60
CA SER A 494 23.10 -18.38 2.23
C SER A 494 22.49 -16.99 2.22
N ALA A 495 22.81 -16.20 3.25
CA ALA A 495 22.55 -14.79 3.32
C ALA A 495 23.54 -14.12 4.29
N SER A 496 23.82 -12.84 4.13
CA SER A 496 24.58 -12.09 5.12
C SER A 496 24.11 -10.64 5.19
N ILE A 497 24.24 -10.08 6.37
CA ILE A 497 24.00 -8.66 6.65
C ILE A 497 25.12 -8.11 7.54
N SER A 498 25.50 -6.86 7.28
CA SER A 498 26.32 -6.05 8.19
C SER A 498 25.56 -4.75 8.43
N THR A 499 25.36 -4.43 9.70
CA THR A 499 24.80 -3.18 10.19
C THR A 499 25.76 -2.56 11.22
N PRO A 500 25.56 -1.33 11.69
CA PRO A 500 26.40 -0.77 12.75
C PRO A 500 26.40 -1.58 14.08
N TYR A 501 25.40 -2.44 14.30
CA TYR A 501 25.22 -3.15 15.58
C TYR A 501 25.50 -4.64 15.49
N VAL A 502 25.17 -5.27 14.38
CA VAL A 502 25.28 -6.71 14.18
C VAL A 502 25.69 -7.01 12.76
N GLU A 503 26.67 -7.89 12.64
CA GLU A 503 27.01 -8.55 11.41
C GLU A 503 26.76 -10.04 11.56
N TYR A 504 26.03 -10.67 10.63
CA TYR A 504 25.98 -12.11 10.61
C TYR A 504 25.90 -12.71 9.20
N ARG A 505 26.37 -13.95 9.12
CA ARG A 505 26.37 -14.77 7.93
C ARG A 505 25.62 -16.08 8.18
N PHE A 506 24.63 -16.34 7.38
CA PHE A 506 23.91 -17.61 7.32
C PHE A 506 24.42 -18.49 6.20
N ARG A 507 24.56 -19.80 6.46
CA ARG A 507 24.83 -20.83 5.47
C ARG A 507 24.08 -22.11 5.82
N ARG A 508 23.54 -22.78 4.79
CA ARG A 508 22.90 -24.09 4.94
C ARG A 508 23.85 -25.17 4.43
N GLN A 509 24.06 -26.22 5.21
CA GLN A 509 24.83 -27.39 4.82
C GLN A 509 24.00 -28.66 5.11
N GLY A 510 23.28 -29.14 4.10
CA GLY A 510 22.33 -30.24 4.29
C GLY A 510 21.23 -29.83 5.28
N ASN A 511 21.15 -30.56 6.39
CA ASN A 511 20.17 -30.27 7.46
C ASN A 511 20.70 -29.31 8.55
N LEU A 512 21.89 -28.74 8.38
CA LEU A 512 22.48 -27.82 9.36
C LEU A 512 22.33 -26.37 8.89
N LEU A 513 21.87 -25.52 9.79
CA LEU A 513 21.83 -24.07 9.69
C LEU A 513 23.01 -23.52 10.49
N LEU A 514 23.91 -22.83 9.80
CA LEU A 514 25.14 -22.29 10.37
C LEU A 514 25.04 -20.77 10.40
N TYR A 515 25.29 -20.16 11.55
CA TYR A 515 25.30 -18.71 11.72
C TYR A 515 26.62 -18.30 12.37
N ASP A 516 27.33 -17.39 11.71
CA ASP A 516 28.47 -16.66 12.27
C ASP A 516 27.97 -15.27 12.64
N VAL A 517 27.98 -14.89 13.91
CA VAL A 517 27.41 -13.63 14.40
C VAL A 517 28.49 -12.82 15.10
N THR A 518 28.64 -11.54 14.73
CA THR A 518 29.48 -10.54 15.41
C THR A 518 28.61 -9.38 15.87
N GLN A 519 28.73 -8.97 17.13
CA GLN A 519 28.00 -7.82 17.66
C GLN A 519 28.95 -6.64 17.91
N HIS A 520 28.42 -5.43 17.73
CA HIS A 520 29.14 -4.16 17.89
C HIS A 520 28.38 -3.19 18.80
N PHE A 521 27.49 -3.70 19.67
CA PHE A 521 26.79 -2.87 20.63
C PHE A 521 27.76 -2.23 21.63
N SER A 522 27.50 -0.98 22.01
CA SER A 522 28.29 -0.29 23.06
C SER A 522 28.24 -1.04 24.40
N THR A 523 27.09 -1.63 24.71
CA THR A 523 26.91 -2.59 25.81
C THR A 523 26.63 -3.95 25.23
N PRO A 524 27.53 -4.96 25.37
CA PRO A 524 27.33 -6.28 24.79
C PRO A 524 26.00 -6.92 25.20
N GLN A 525 25.28 -7.44 24.21
CA GLN A 525 23.97 -8.06 24.41
C GLN A 525 24.08 -9.58 24.33
N GLN A 526 23.27 -10.30 25.11
CA GLN A 526 23.13 -11.73 24.94
C GLN A 526 22.46 -12.02 23.58
N ILE A 527 23.14 -12.73 22.69
CA ILE A 527 22.57 -13.13 21.41
C ILE A 527 21.62 -14.33 21.60
N VAL A 528 20.42 -14.24 21.07
CA VAL A 528 19.45 -15.33 21.08
C VAL A 528 19.01 -15.62 19.66
N MET A 529 19.27 -16.82 19.15
CA MET A 529 18.82 -17.26 17.84
C MET A 529 17.43 -17.89 17.94
N ARG A 530 16.43 -17.33 17.24
CA ARG A 530 15.07 -17.87 17.19
C ARG A 530 14.82 -18.64 15.90
N ILE A 531 14.29 -19.83 16.01
CA ILE A 531 14.00 -20.71 14.88
C ILE A 531 12.49 -20.97 14.81
N ASN A 532 11.92 -20.73 13.64
CA ASN A 532 10.51 -20.93 13.35
C ASN A 532 10.19 -22.43 13.25
N LEU A 533 9.21 -22.90 14.02
CA LEU A 533 8.71 -24.28 14.01
C LEU A 533 7.38 -24.44 13.22
N GLY A 534 6.80 -23.36 12.74
CA GLY A 534 5.46 -23.33 12.12
C GLY A 534 4.35 -23.01 13.13
N ASN A 535 3.17 -22.63 12.63
CA ASN A 535 1.98 -22.28 13.43
C ASN A 535 2.20 -21.16 14.47
N GLY A 536 3.18 -20.28 14.26
CA GLY A 536 3.56 -19.24 15.23
C GLY A 536 4.37 -19.77 16.42
N GLU A 537 4.87 -21.01 16.36
CA GLU A 537 5.74 -21.55 17.38
C GLU A 537 7.22 -21.39 17.04
N TYR A 538 8.03 -21.22 18.06
CA TYR A 538 9.46 -20.93 17.95
C TYR A 538 10.28 -21.74 18.94
N ARG A 539 11.55 -21.95 18.59
CA ARG A 539 12.57 -22.45 19.50
C ARG A 539 13.70 -21.43 19.60
N ASP A 540 13.99 -20.99 20.81
CA ASP A 540 15.12 -20.12 21.08
C ASP A 540 16.38 -20.95 21.41
N VAL A 541 17.52 -20.50 20.88
CA VAL A 541 18.85 -21.04 21.16
C VAL A 541 19.66 -19.91 21.80
N GLU A 542 19.91 -20.05 23.09
CA GLU A 542 20.61 -19.04 23.86
C GLU A 542 22.10 -19.03 23.50
N GLY A 543 22.63 -17.84 23.24
CA GLY A 543 24.05 -17.57 23.11
C GLY A 543 24.61 -16.86 24.35
N THR A 544 25.72 -16.16 24.17
CA THR A 544 26.42 -15.42 25.19
C THR A 544 26.46 -13.92 24.91
N THR A 545 27.25 -13.17 25.68
CA THR A 545 27.52 -11.74 25.44
C THR A 545 28.87 -11.52 24.71
N GLU A 546 29.53 -12.58 24.23
CA GLU A 546 30.77 -12.47 23.47
C GLU A 546 30.57 -11.72 22.16
N GLU A 547 31.60 -11.00 21.74
CA GLU A 547 31.60 -10.24 20.49
C GLU A 547 31.33 -11.13 19.27
N TYR A 548 31.99 -12.28 19.19
CA TYR A 548 31.82 -13.26 18.11
C TYR A 548 31.30 -14.60 18.60
N GLN A 549 30.29 -15.13 17.94
CA GLN A 549 29.65 -16.40 18.27
C GLN A 549 29.28 -17.19 17.02
N GLN A 550 29.33 -18.51 17.13
CA GLN A 550 28.87 -19.44 16.10
C GLN A 550 27.72 -20.27 16.59
N PHE A 551 26.66 -20.36 15.80
CA PHE A 551 25.54 -21.25 16.05
C PHE A 551 25.47 -22.31 14.95
N THR A 552 25.37 -23.57 15.37
CA THR A 552 25.12 -24.73 14.50
C THR A 552 23.82 -25.35 14.96
N ILE A 553 22.78 -25.20 14.16
CA ILE A 553 21.41 -25.57 14.52
C ILE A 553 20.90 -26.60 13.51
N GLU A 554 20.43 -27.72 13.99
CA GLU A 554 19.72 -28.66 13.13
C GLU A 554 18.37 -28.08 12.70
N ALA A 555 18.14 -28.04 11.37
CA ALA A 555 16.92 -27.49 10.81
C ALA A 555 15.70 -28.27 11.34
N PRO A 556 14.77 -27.64 12.00
CA PRO A 556 13.62 -28.34 12.54
C PRO A 556 12.68 -28.81 11.42
N LEU A 557 11.99 -29.90 11.66
CA LEU A 557 10.79 -30.23 10.89
C LEU A 557 9.72 -29.20 11.28
N LYS A 558 9.28 -28.39 10.32
CA LYS A 558 8.21 -27.44 10.55
C LYS A 558 6.89 -28.19 10.78
N TYR A 559 6.12 -27.74 11.75
CA TYR A 559 4.78 -28.24 11.96
C TYR A 559 3.90 -27.89 10.74
N PRO A 560 3.09 -28.84 10.25
CA PRO A 560 2.13 -28.52 9.20
C PRO A 560 1.14 -27.48 9.70
N GLU A 561 0.68 -26.61 8.83
CA GLU A 561 -0.31 -25.59 9.20
C GLU A 561 -1.63 -26.25 9.63
N ILE A 562 -2.04 -26.01 10.88
CA ILE A 562 -3.25 -26.60 11.46
C ILE A 562 -4.48 -25.68 11.32
N TYR A 563 -4.24 -24.37 11.07
CA TYR A 563 -5.32 -23.42 10.87
C TYR A 563 -5.84 -23.53 9.44
N VAL A 564 -6.89 -24.31 9.27
CA VAL A 564 -7.67 -24.26 8.04
C VAL A 564 -8.43 -22.93 8.07
N TYR A 565 -8.06 -22.02 7.19
CA TYR A 565 -8.89 -20.87 6.91
C TYR A 565 -10.20 -21.42 6.30
N SER A 566 -11.27 -21.47 7.09
CA SER A 566 -12.58 -21.47 6.50
C SER A 566 -12.74 -20.07 5.93
N SER A 567 -12.72 -19.97 4.60
CA SER A 567 -13.25 -18.77 3.96
C SER A 567 -14.57 -18.50 4.69
N TYR A 568 -14.71 -17.31 5.24
CA TYR A 568 -16.04 -16.79 5.49
C TYR A 568 -16.77 -17.14 4.19
N GLU A 569 -17.81 -17.97 4.26
CA GLU A 569 -18.77 -17.98 3.20
C GLU A 569 -19.08 -16.52 3.05
N GLU A 570 -18.56 -15.89 1.99
CA GLU A 570 -19.03 -14.56 1.61
C GLU A 570 -20.54 -14.73 1.67
N GLU A 571 -21.19 -14.12 2.67
CA GLU A 571 -22.65 -14.09 2.68
C GLU A 571 -22.99 -13.65 1.29
N ALA A 572 -23.69 -14.52 0.55
CA ALA A 572 -23.91 -14.33 -0.88
C ALA A 572 -24.26 -12.87 -1.08
N PRO A 573 -23.52 -12.13 -1.92
CA PRO A 573 -23.63 -10.67 -1.98
C PRO A 573 -25.09 -10.31 -2.08
N ILE A 574 -25.53 -9.34 -1.29
CA ILE A 574 -26.95 -8.99 -1.18
C ILE A 574 -27.42 -8.47 -2.54
N THR A 575 -28.08 -9.33 -3.29
CA THR A 575 -28.70 -8.97 -4.58
C THR A 575 -30.07 -8.33 -4.39
N GLU A 576 -30.56 -8.33 -3.16
CA GLU A 576 -31.84 -7.74 -2.79
C GLU A 576 -31.87 -6.26 -3.20
N GLY A 577 -32.90 -5.88 -3.92
CA GLY A 577 -33.16 -4.51 -4.32
C GLY A 577 -32.66 -4.11 -5.72
N ALA A 578 -31.95 -4.96 -6.45
CA ALA A 578 -31.44 -4.63 -7.80
C ALA A 578 -32.38 -5.01 -8.94
N ASP A 579 -33.62 -5.40 -8.68
CA ASP A 579 -34.58 -5.85 -9.66
C ASP A 579 -34.95 -4.77 -10.70
N GLU A 580 -35.24 -5.20 -11.93
CA GLU A 580 -35.82 -4.34 -12.97
C GLU A 580 -37.35 -4.38 -12.91
N PRO A 581 -38.03 -3.23 -13.08
CA PRO A 581 -39.48 -3.21 -13.10
C PRO A 581 -40.03 -3.92 -14.35
N THR A 582 -41.05 -4.73 -14.16
CA THR A 582 -41.80 -5.35 -15.26
C THR A 582 -42.95 -4.46 -15.69
N PHE A 583 -43.11 -4.24 -17.00
CA PHE A 583 -43.95 -3.18 -17.61
C PHE A 583 -45.46 -3.35 -17.53
N GLU A 584 -45.98 -4.39 -16.90
CA GLU A 584 -47.43 -4.71 -16.97
C GLU A 584 -48.22 -4.49 -15.68
N LEU A 585 -47.74 -3.67 -14.71
CA LEU A 585 -48.24 -3.74 -13.35
C LEU A 585 -48.87 -2.44 -12.86
N LYS A 586 -49.87 -2.57 -11.99
CA LYS A 586 -50.49 -1.44 -11.31
C LYS A 586 -49.64 -0.99 -10.14
N PHE A 587 -49.24 0.25 -10.16
CA PHE A 587 -48.50 0.90 -9.08
C PHE A 587 -49.47 1.69 -8.16
N GLN A 588 -49.25 1.56 -6.86
CA GLN A 588 -49.91 2.37 -5.83
C GLN A 588 -48.84 3.27 -5.18
N LYS A 589 -48.88 4.56 -5.50
CA LYS A 589 -48.00 5.56 -4.86
C LYS A 589 -48.42 5.76 -3.40
N VAL A 590 -47.46 5.72 -2.47
CA VAL A 590 -47.69 5.99 -1.05
C VAL A 590 -47.44 7.46 -0.76
N LYS A 591 -48.37 8.13 -0.09
CA LYS A 591 -48.22 9.53 0.30
C LYS A 591 -47.38 9.65 1.57
N LEU A 592 -46.13 10.10 1.46
CA LEU A 592 -45.18 10.24 2.57
C LEU A 592 -45.20 11.62 3.23
N THR A 593 -45.91 12.60 2.70
CA THR A 593 -45.92 14.00 3.18
C THR A 593 -46.10 14.15 4.70
N PRO A 594 -46.94 13.37 5.40
CA PRO A 594 -47.08 13.50 6.85
C PRO A 594 -45.88 13.04 7.67
N TYR A 595 -44.93 12.30 7.04
CA TYR A 595 -43.79 11.63 7.70
C TYR A 595 -42.45 12.27 7.37
N TYR A 596 -42.38 13.14 6.36
CA TYR A 596 -41.14 13.86 6.03
C TYR A 596 -40.67 14.72 7.22
N ASN A 597 -39.40 14.62 7.55
CA ASN A 597 -38.77 15.31 8.67
C ASN A 597 -37.52 16.10 8.28
N ALA A 598 -37.12 16.02 7.00
CA ALA A 598 -35.92 16.71 6.48
C ALA A 598 -36.12 17.12 5.02
N ASN A 599 -35.17 17.93 4.51
CA ASN A 599 -34.95 18.15 3.11
C ASN A 599 -33.73 17.35 2.62
N VAL A 600 -33.77 16.81 1.42
CA VAL A 600 -32.67 16.06 0.84
C VAL A 600 -31.37 16.88 0.76
N THR A 601 -31.47 18.22 0.76
CA THR A 601 -30.32 19.14 0.83
C THR A 601 -29.60 19.10 2.18
N ASP A 602 -30.27 18.63 3.24
CA ASP A 602 -29.77 18.71 4.62
C ASP A 602 -29.06 17.43 5.06
N ILE A 603 -29.00 16.40 4.21
CA ILE A 603 -28.47 15.08 4.56
C ILE A 603 -26.96 15.14 4.82
N SER A 604 -26.22 15.86 4.00
CA SER A 604 -24.78 16.08 4.16
C SER A 604 -24.49 17.56 4.05
N PRO A 605 -24.04 18.22 5.13
CA PRO A 605 -23.78 19.66 5.14
C PRO A 605 -22.53 20.07 4.35
N ASP A 606 -21.61 19.12 4.07
CA ASP A 606 -20.28 19.43 3.50
C ASP A 606 -20.25 19.47 1.97
N VAL A 607 -21.37 19.28 1.31
CA VAL A 607 -21.42 19.27 -0.15
C VAL A 607 -21.80 20.65 -0.68
N SER A 608 -20.85 21.34 -1.31
CA SER A 608 -21.04 22.63 -1.96
C SER A 608 -22.18 22.67 -2.98
N ASP A 609 -22.58 21.51 -3.50
CA ASP A 609 -23.59 21.31 -4.54
C ASP A 609 -24.97 20.88 -4.02
N SER A 610 -25.19 20.93 -2.71
CA SER A 610 -26.47 20.51 -2.10
C SER A 610 -27.69 21.18 -2.73
N VAL A 611 -27.55 22.43 -3.19
CA VAL A 611 -28.62 23.19 -3.87
C VAL A 611 -29.11 22.48 -5.15
N PHE A 612 -28.26 21.75 -5.85
CA PHE A 612 -28.61 21.04 -7.09
C PHE A 612 -29.37 19.74 -6.83
N ARG A 613 -29.40 19.23 -5.60
CA ARG A 613 -30.10 17.99 -5.23
C ARG A 613 -31.61 18.03 -5.43
N GLN A 614 -32.19 19.19 -5.62
CA GLN A 614 -33.65 19.37 -5.82
C GLN A 614 -34.06 19.49 -7.29
N GLN A 615 -33.15 19.47 -8.24
CA GLN A 615 -33.50 19.79 -9.65
C GLN A 615 -34.45 18.76 -10.27
N ILE A 616 -34.36 17.49 -9.91
CA ILE A 616 -35.27 16.44 -10.39
C ILE A 616 -36.50 16.27 -9.55
N ILE A 617 -36.55 16.82 -8.33
CA ILE A 617 -37.67 16.65 -7.41
C ILE A 617 -38.87 17.45 -7.96
N LYS A 618 -39.84 16.71 -8.43
CA LYS A 618 -41.16 17.17 -8.88
C LYS A 618 -42.19 16.52 -7.99
N ASP A 619 -43.41 17.04 -7.97
CA ASP A 619 -44.51 16.43 -7.20
C ASP A 619 -44.76 14.96 -7.56
N GLU A 620 -44.43 14.61 -8.79
CA GLU A 620 -44.34 13.22 -9.27
C GLU A 620 -43.17 13.04 -10.21
N VAL A 621 -42.38 11.96 -9.99
CA VAL A 621 -41.28 11.56 -10.85
C VAL A 621 -41.45 10.08 -11.23
N VAL A 622 -41.26 9.77 -12.51
CA VAL A 622 -41.25 8.39 -13.01
C VAL A 622 -39.82 7.98 -13.29
N LEU A 623 -39.31 6.99 -12.58
CA LEU A 623 -37.97 6.46 -12.70
C LEU A 623 -38.05 4.99 -13.07
N MET A 624 -37.46 4.58 -14.16
CA MET A 624 -37.53 3.20 -14.70
C MET A 624 -38.97 2.68 -14.85
N GLY A 625 -39.95 3.57 -15.14
CA GLY A 625 -41.37 3.22 -15.22
C GLY A 625 -42.09 3.17 -13.88
N VAL A 626 -41.41 3.29 -12.75
CA VAL A 626 -42.01 3.35 -11.40
C VAL A 626 -42.29 4.79 -11.02
N PRO A 627 -43.55 5.13 -10.72
CA PRO A 627 -43.92 6.48 -10.29
C PRO A 627 -43.67 6.70 -8.80
N PHE A 628 -42.95 7.77 -8.43
CA PHE A 628 -42.75 8.20 -7.05
C PHE A 628 -43.33 9.57 -6.82
N VAL A 629 -43.76 9.82 -5.58
CA VAL A 629 -44.18 11.15 -5.11
C VAL A 629 -43.13 11.69 -4.16
N SER A 630 -42.53 12.85 -4.52
CA SER A 630 -41.55 13.54 -3.71
C SER A 630 -41.70 15.05 -3.92
N PRO A 631 -42.22 15.80 -2.92
CA PRO A 631 -42.57 17.21 -3.12
C PRO A 631 -41.36 18.08 -3.34
N ARG A 632 -41.47 19.03 -4.25
CA ARG A 632 -40.39 19.97 -4.60
C ARG A 632 -40.15 21.04 -3.51
N VAL A 633 -41.15 21.38 -2.75
CA VAL A 633 -41.10 22.46 -1.76
C VAL A 633 -41.34 21.90 -0.36
N GLY A 634 -40.52 22.31 0.60
CA GLY A 634 -40.60 21.87 1.97
C GLY A 634 -39.81 20.57 2.24
N GLN A 635 -40.19 19.86 3.29
CA GLN A 635 -39.60 18.58 3.64
C GLN A 635 -39.98 17.52 2.60
N ASN A 636 -38.99 16.73 2.13
CA ASN A 636 -39.19 15.78 1.04
C ASN A 636 -38.47 14.44 1.23
N ILE A 637 -37.98 14.20 2.45
CA ILE A 637 -37.31 12.94 2.81
C ILE A 637 -37.60 12.61 4.29
N ILE A 638 -37.74 11.33 4.57
CA ILE A 638 -37.83 10.78 5.92
C ILE A 638 -36.41 10.30 6.27
N CYS A 639 -35.73 10.99 7.18
CA CYS A 639 -34.39 10.62 7.64
C CYS A 639 -34.45 9.96 9.01
N THR A 640 -33.64 8.93 9.18
CA THR A 640 -33.40 8.26 10.48
C THR A 640 -31.89 8.11 10.70
N SER A 641 -31.43 8.23 11.93
CA SER A 641 -30.04 7.95 12.34
C SER A 641 -29.97 7.58 13.82
N LEU A 642 -28.87 6.96 14.25
CA LEU A 642 -28.60 6.73 15.68
C LEU A 642 -28.02 7.96 16.38
N SER A 643 -27.64 9.01 15.61
CA SER A 643 -27.25 10.30 16.15
C SER A 643 -28.47 11.13 16.53
N GLU A 644 -28.31 12.13 17.42
CA GLU A 644 -29.37 13.02 17.88
C GLU A 644 -30.03 13.88 16.79
N ARG A 645 -29.46 13.89 15.57
CA ARG A 645 -29.90 14.74 14.46
C ARG A 645 -31.29 14.33 13.92
N PHE A 646 -31.56 13.03 13.85
CA PHE A 646 -32.79 12.46 13.31
C PHE A 646 -33.38 11.39 14.26
N PRO A 647 -34.68 11.04 14.14
CA PRO A 647 -35.26 9.94 14.90
C PRO A 647 -34.52 8.61 14.66
N ASN A 648 -34.41 7.77 15.69
CA ASN A 648 -33.76 6.46 15.58
C ASN A 648 -34.57 5.46 14.74
N THR A 649 -35.84 5.72 14.50
CA THR A 649 -36.71 4.91 13.64
C THR A 649 -37.80 5.80 13.04
N ALA A 650 -38.31 5.40 11.88
CA ALA A 650 -39.51 5.99 11.30
C ALA A 650 -40.46 4.89 10.86
N THR A 651 -41.71 5.01 11.22
CA THR A 651 -42.81 4.06 10.88
C THR A 651 -43.80 4.70 9.95
N ILE A 652 -44.03 4.09 8.80
CA ILE A 652 -45.01 4.50 7.80
C ILE A 652 -46.17 3.53 7.85
N PRO A 653 -47.35 3.88 8.40
CA PRO A 653 -48.52 3.03 8.38
C PRO A 653 -49.00 2.76 6.96
N LEU A 654 -49.32 1.51 6.69
CA LEU A 654 -49.80 1.04 5.39
C LEU A 654 -51.07 0.21 5.56
N LYS A 655 -51.84 0.07 4.47
CA LYS A 655 -53.00 -0.83 4.40
C LYS A 655 -53.12 -1.34 2.97
N ALA A 656 -52.30 -2.32 2.64
CA ALA A 656 -52.22 -2.84 1.28
C ALA A 656 -51.84 -4.33 1.28
N ASN A 657 -52.16 -4.99 0.19
CA ASN A 657 -51.50 -6.23 -0.20
C ASN A 657 -50.64 -5.90 -1.41
N ALA A 658 -49.42 -6.25 -1.37
CA ALA A 658 -48.45 -5.97 -2.43
C ALA A 658 -47.41 -7.07 -2.46
N TRP A 659 -46.78 -7.29 -3.59
CA TRP A 659 -45.75 -8.27 -3.74
C TRP A 659 -44.34 -7.61 -3.90
N ARG A 660 -44.31 -6.29 -4.09
CA ARG A 660 -43.09 -5.48 -4.12
C ARG A 660 -43.30 -4.09 -3.53
N ALA A 661 -42.29 -3.58 -2.87
CA ALA A 661 -42.14 -2.18 -2.49
C ALA A 661 -40.92 -1.57 -3.23
N TRP A 662 -41.20 -0.58 -4.05
CA TRP A 662 -40.18 0.23 -4.71
C TRP A 662 -39.83 1.43 -3.84
N LEU A 663 -38.55 1.56 -3.53
CA LEU A 663 -38.03 2.53 -2.58
C LEU A 663 -37.08 3.49 -3.30
N LEU A 664 -37.30 4.79 -3.18
CA LEU A 664 -36.36 5.82 -3.57
C LEU A 664 -35.63 6.29 -2.32
N LEU A 665 -34.41 5.86 -2.13
CA LEU A 665 -33.58 6.06 -0.93
C LEU A 665 -32.42 7.00 -1.19
N ALA A 666 -32.08 7.85 -0.22
CA ALA A 666 -30.87 8.65 -0.21
C ALA A 666 -30.37 8.80 1.22
N GLY A 667 -29.07 8.80 1.44
CA GLY A 667 -28.52 8.93 2.78
C GLY A 667 -27.01 9.00 2.78
N THR A 668 -26.41 8.87 3.95
CA THR A 668 -24.96 8.92 4.10
C THR A 668 -24.44 7.61 4.72
N THR A 669 -23.21 7.31 4.41
CA THR A 669 -22.44 6.23 5.04
C THR A 669 -20.95 6.57 4.92
N THR A 670 -20.09 5.83 5.56
CA THR A 670 -18.62 5.99 5.47
C THR A 670 -17.97 4.70 5.04
N THR A 671 -16.70 4.75 4.65
CA THR A 671 -15.91 3.57 4.29
C THR A 671 -15.81 2.57 5.43
N ARG A 672 -15.76 3.04 6.67
CA ARG A 672 -15.72 2.18 7.88
C ARG A 672 -16.99 1.36 8.09
N GLU A 673 -18.08 1.74 7.46
CA GLU A 673 -19.37 1.02 7.47
C GLU A 673 -19.47 0.02 6.28
N SER A 674 -18.38 -0.27 5.59
CA SER A 674 -18.36 -1.24 4.48
C SER A 674 -18.47 -2.67 4.98
N ARG A 675 -19.15 -3.51 4.17
CA ARG A 675 -19.35 -4.94 4.42
C ARG A 675 -20.17 -5.26 5.67
N MET A 676 -20.98 -4.30 6.11
CA MET A 676 -21.87 -4.49 7.25
C MET A 676 -23.24 -3.84 7.01
N VAL A 677 -24.25 -4.30 7.75
CA VAL A 677 -25.61 -3.76 7.65
C VAL A 677 -25.63 -2.33 8.19
N ASN A 678 -25.90 -1.36 7.32
CA ASN A 678 -26.01 0.07 7.65
C ASN A 678 -27.41 0.45 8.11
N GLY A 679 -28.43 -0.21 7.58
CA GLY A 679 -29.84 0.05 7.92
C GLY A 679 -30.75 -1.10 7.51
N LEU A 680 -31.96 -1.09 8.02
CA LEU A 680 -33.01 -2.05 7.71
C LEU A 680 -34.27 -1.30 7.22
N ILE A 681 -34.88 -1.83 6.17
CA ILE A 681 -36.26 -1.51 5.80
C ILE A 681 -37.10 -2.73 6.14
N VAL A 682 -38.05 -2.56 7.08
CA VAL A 682 -38.83 -3.67 7.63
C VAL A 682 -40.33 -3.49 7.26
N ALA A 683 -40.85 -4.40 6.46
CA ALA A 683 -42.28 -4.47 6.12
C ALA A 683 -43.00 -5.37 7.11
N ARG A 684 -43.93 -4.80 7.91
CA ARG A 684 -44.69 -5.55 8.93
C ARG A 684 -46.06 -5.92 8.44
N TYR A 685 -46.47 -7.13 8.76
CA TYR A 685 -47.75 -7.68 8.39
C TYR A 685 -48.72 -7.79 9.59
N GLU A 686 -50.01 -7.87 9.27
CA GLU A 686 -51.09 -7.96 10.27
C GLU A 686 -51.01 -9.24 11.13
N ASP A 687 -50.40 -10.30 10.59
CA ASP A 687 -50.18 -11.59 11.29
C ASP A 687 -48.99 -11.56 12.26
N GLY A 688 -48.27 -10.43 12.35
CA GLY A 688 -47.11 -10.24 13.20
C GLY A 688 -45.76 -10.67 12.54
N SER A 689 -45.80 -11.21 11.32
CA SER A 689 -44.58 -11.49 10.55
C SER A 689 -44.05 -10.22 9.88
N ALA A 690 -42.80 -10.28 9.38
CA ALA A 690 -42.17 -9.18 8.68
C ALA A 690 -41.20 -9.69 7.61
N ASP A 691 -41.07 -8.93 6.51
CA ASP A 691 -39.98 -9.03 5.56
C ASP A 691 -38.97 -7.90 5.81
N THR A 692 -37.69 -8.16 5.53
CA THR A 692 -36.64 -7.19 5.83
C THR A 692 -35.69 -7.08 4.65
N LEU A 693 -35.46 -5.85 4.16
CA LEU A 693 -34.40 -5.49 3.24
C LEU A 693 -33.23 -4.91 4.05
N ARG A 694 -32.07 -5.52 3.92
CA ARG A 694 -30.82 -5.04 4.53
C ARG A 694 -30.13 -4.05 3.60
N LEU A 695 -29.68 -2.93 4.14
CA LEU A 695 -28.87 -1.95 3.41
C LEU A 695 -27.42 -2.17 3.77
N VAL A 696 -26.61 -2.65 2.83
CA VAL A 696 -25.20 -2.99 3.04
C VAL A 696 -24.31 -2.21 2.07
N ASN A 697 -23.41 -1.41 2.61
CA ASN A 697 -22.39 -0.72 1.82
C ASN A 697 -21.23 -1.70 1.51
N PRO A 698 -20.80 -1.84 0.24
CA PRO A 698 -21.25 -1.16 -0.97
C PRO A 698 -22.25 -1.98 -1.81
N ASP A 699 -22.82 -3.08 -1.32
CA ASP A 699 -23.58 -4.02 -2.16
C ASP A 699 -24.85 -3.39 -2.73
N ASN A 700 -25.71 -2.84 -1.86
CA ASN A 700 -26.94 -2.16 -2.26
C ASN A 700 -27.13 -0.78 -1.61
N TRP A 701 -26.16 -0.29 -0.85
CA TRP A 701 -26.19 1.00 -0.17
C TRP A 701 -24.90 1.79 -0.48
N CYS A 702 -25.05 3.07 -0.85
CA CYS A 702 -23.98 3.97 -1.20
C CYS A 702 -24.31 5.39 -0.76
N PRO A 703 -23.35 6.22 -0.30
CA PRO A 703 -23.63 7.58 0.12
C PRO A 703 -24.16 8.43 -1.03
N ILE A 704 -24.98 9.43 -0.68
CA ILE A 704 -25.65 10.32 -1.65
C ILE A 704 -24.66 11.07 -2.53
N GLU A 705 -23.52 11.46 -1.98
CA GLU A 705 -22.53 12.29 -2.64
C GLU A 705 -21.57 11.53 -3.56
N GLN A 706 -21.51 10.21 -3.47
CA GLN A 706 -20.49 9.43 -4.15
C GLN A 706 -21.07 8.30 -5.00
N GLU A 707 -20.36 7.95 -6.08
CA GLU A 707 -20.61 6.74 -6.84
C GLU A 707 -19.62 5.64 -6.45
N TYR A 708 -19.98 4.39 -6.72
CA TYR A 708 -19.09 3.26 -6.59
C TYR A 708 -17.88 3.43 -7.49
N TYR A 709 -16.72 3.23 -6.91
CA TYR A 709 -15.48 3.15 -7.67
C TYR A 709 -15.12 1.68 -7.90
N VAL A 710 -14.92 1.32 -9.17
CA VAL A 710 -14.48 -0.02 -9.57
C VAL A 710 -13.25 0.14 -10.45
N ASN A 711 -12.11 -0.37 -10.00
CA ASN A 711 -10.85 -0.31 -10.74
C ASN A 711 -10.45 -1.67 -11.35
N ASP A 712 -11.26 -2.71 -11.18
CA ASP A 712 -10.98 -4.10 -11.59
C ASP A 712 -9.68 -4.71 -11.03
N CYS A 713 -9.02 -4.01 -10.15
CA CYS A 713 -7.77 -4.41 -9.51
C CYS A 713 -7.99 -4.74 -8.03
N SER A 714 -8.13 -3.72 -7.19
CA SER A 714 -8.35 -3.88 -5.76
C SER A 714 -9.82 -3.89 -5.36
N PHE A 715 -10.68 -3.21 -6.13
CA PHE A 715 -12.12 -3.20 -5.86
C PHE A 715 -12.92 -3.67 -7.08
N ARG A 716 -13.69 -4.72 -6.88
CA ARG A 716 -14.59 -5.30 -7.89
C ARG A 716 -15.99 -5.39 -7.33
N ALA A 717 -16.97 -4.91 -8.08
CA ALA A 717 -18.37 -5.17 -7.79
C ALA A 717 -18.73 -6.53 -8.41
N THR A 718 -18.99 -7.53 -7.58
CA THR A 718 -19.32 -8.90 -8.02
C THR A 718 -20.77 -9.06 -8.45
N GLN A 719 -21.63 -8.06 -8.18
CA GLN A 719 -23.07 -8.11 -8.38
C GLN A 719 -23.57 -6.95 -9.26
N PRO A 720 -24.75 -7.08 -9.90
CA PRO A 720 -25.41 -5.93 -10.49
C PRO A 720 -25.74 -4.92 -9.40
N ARG A 721 -25.10 -3.74 -9.46
CA ARG A 721 -25.39 -2.64 -8.55
C ARG A 721 -26.84 -2.16 -8.71
N PRO A 722 -27.47 -1.62 -7.66
CA PRO A 722 -28.76 -0.99 -7.77
C PRO A 722 -28.73 0.19 -8.77
N TYR A 723 -29.87 0.49 -9.36
CA TYR A 723 -29.99 1.73 -10.11
C TYR A 723 -29.90 2.94 -9.19
N ARG A 724 -29.15 3.93 -9.63
CA ARG A 724 -29.08 5.24 -8.98
C ARG A 724 -29.60 6.32 -9.90
N VAL A 725 -30.17 7.35 -9.34
CA VAL A 725 -30.66 8.52 -10.07
C VAL A 725 -29.89 9.75 -9.61
N SER A 726 -29.24 10.45 -10.56
CA SER A 726 -28.62 11.75 -10.29
C SER A 726 -29.70 12.76 -9.90
N LEU A 727 -29.60 13.34 -8.72
CA LEU A 727 -30.55 14.34 -8.23
C LEU A 727 -30.41 15.69 -8.96
N GLY A 728 -29.25 15.94 -9.58
CA GLY A 728 -29.02 17.13 -10.39
C GLY A 728 -29.55 17.03 -11.81
N THR A 729 -29.54 15.85 -12.44
CA THR A 729 -29.86 15.67 -13.87
C THR A 729 -31.05 14.78 -14.14
N GLY A 730 -31.43 13.91 -13.20
CA GLY A 730 -32.47 12.89 -13.40
C GLY A 730 -32.00 11.66 -14.17
N LEU A 731 -30.73 11.58 -14.54
CA LEU A 731 -30.16 10.43 -15.23
C LEU A 731 -30.18 9.21 -14.30
N VAL A 732 -30.70 8.10 -14.81
CA VAL A 732 -30.75 6.81 -14.10
C VAL A 732 -29.71 5.85 -14.70
N SER A 733 -28.83 5.31 -13.87
CA SER A 733 -27.81 4.36 -14.27
C SER A 733 -27.37 3.49 -13.10
N ARG A 734 -26.80 2.31 -13.41
CA ARG A 734 -26.05 1.49 -12.45
C ARG A 734 -24.59 1.95 -12.30
N ASP A 735 -24.17 2.89 -13.14
CA ASP A 735 -22.86 3.52 -13.11
C ASP A 735 -23.02 4.98 -13.60
N LEU A 736 -23.25 5.89 -12.64
CA LEU A 736 -23.44 7.30 -12.93
C LEU A 736 -22.14 8.00 -13.33
N CYS A 737 -20.99 7.57 -12.82
CA CYS A 737 -19.71 8.15 -13.21
C CYS A 737 -19.47 7.96 -14.70
N LYS A 738 -19.66 6.73 -15.21
CA LYS A 738 -19.56 6.44 -16.64
C LYS A 738 -20.62 7.21 -17.44
N ALA A 739 -21.86 7.21 -16.97
CA ALA A 739 -22.97 7.85 -17.66
C ALA A 739 -22.85 9.39 -17.72
N LEU A 740 -22.26 10.00 -16.71
CA LEU A 740 -22.01 11.46 -16.62
C LEU A 740 -20.62 11.86 -17.18
N GLY A 741 -19.78 10.89 -17.57
CA GLY A 741 -18.44 11.15 -18.06
C GLY A 741 -17.47 11.64 -16.98
N ILE A 742 -17.74 11.36 -15.71
CA ILE A 742 -16.87 11.68 -14.59
C ILE A 742 -15.66 10.75 -14.63
N LYS A 743 -14.47 11.34 -14.67
CA LYS A 743 -13.19 10.63 -14.63
C LYS A 743 -12.46 11.03 -13.37
N GLY A 744 -11.78 10.10 -12.76
CA GLY A 744 -10.92 10.40 -11.62
C GLY A 744 -10.80 9.25 -10.65
N THR A 745 -10.30 9.58 -9.52
CA THR A 745 -9.82 8.73 -8.45
C THR A 745 -10.92 8.43 -7.42
N SER A 746 -10.50 7.93 -6.27
CA SER A 746 -11.34 7.58 -5.13
C SER A 746 -12.36 8.64 -4.68
N ASP A 747 -12.14 9.93 -5.01
CA ASP A 747 -13.04 11.02 -4.65
C ASP A 747 -14.14 11.26 -5.69
N LEU A 748 -14.71 10.20 -6.25
CA LEU A 748 -15.75 10.31 -7.28
C LEU A 748 -17.04 10.91 -6.73
N GLN A 749 -17.04 12.20 -6.50
CA GLN A 749 -18.22 12.94 -6.08
C GLN A 749 -19.18 13.14 -7.27
N LEU A 750 -20.46 12.94 -6.98
CA LEU A 750 -21.53 13.18 -7.94
C LEU A 750 -22.09 14.60 -7.74
N PRO A 751 -21.97 15.48 -8.73
CA PRO A 751 -22.58 16.82 -8.63
C PRO A 751 -24.08 16.73 -8.34
N GLY A 752 -24.51 17.35 -7.26
CA GLY A 752 -25.90 17.28 -6.77
C GLY A 752 -26.27 15.95 -6.09
N GLY A 753 -25.39 14.97 -6.08
CA GLY A 753 -25.63 13.67 -5.46
C GLY A 753 -26.55 12.74 -6.25
N ALA A 754 -26.78 11.54 -5.69
CA ALA A 754 -27.68 10.54 -6.27
C ALA A 754 -28.48 9.80 -5.21
N ALA A 755 -29.75 9.53 -5.52
CA ALA A 755 -30.59 8.60 -4.78
C ALA A 755 -30.46 7.18 -5.35
N GLN A 756 -30.85 6.17 -4.60
CA GLN A 756 -30.89 4.76 -5.01
C GLN A 756 -32.33 4.29 -5.19
N ILE A 757 -32.56 3.45 -6.20
CA ILE A 757 -33.84 2.81 -6.44
C ILE A 757 -33.70 1.35 -6.05
N LEU A 758 -34.34 0.96 -4.94
CA LEU A 758 -34.35 -0.42 -4.47
C LEU A 758 -35.73 -1.02 -4.57
N CYS A 759 -35.79 -2.33 -4.79
CA CYS A 759 -37.02 -3.13 -4.81
C CYS A 759 -37.00 -4.16 -3.70
N MET A 760 -37.94 -4.09 -2.79
CA MET A 760 -38.13 -5.07 -1.72
C MET A 760 -39.24 -6.06 -2.09
N SER A 761 -38.99 -7.35 -2.03
CA SER A 761 -40.00 -8.39 -2.20
C SER A 761 -40.89 -8.43 -0.97
N LEU A 762 -42.18 -8.62 -1.17
CA LEU A 762 -43.21 -8.70 -0.13
C LEU A 762 -44.05 -9.95 -0.35
N ASP A 763 -44.67 -10.44 0.72
CA ASP A 763 -45.67 -11.52 0.68
C ASP A 763 -47.05 -10.97 0.26
N PRO A 764 -47.54 -11.24 -0.96
CA PRO A 764 -48.78 -10.68 -1.47
C PRO A 764 -50.04 -11.23 -0.76
N ASP A 765 -49.93 -12.39 -0.13
CA ASP A 765 -51.04 -13.05 0.56
C ASP A 765 -51.25 -12.46 1.96
N LYS A 766 -50.30 -11.66 2.47
CA LYS A 766 -50.34 -10.98 3.77
C LYS A 766 -50.71 -9.51 3.64
N ARG A 767 -51.45 -9.04 4.63
CA ARG A 767 -51.78 -7.61 4.68
C ARG A 767 -50.69 -6.80 5.31
N LEU A 768 -50.04 -5.95 4.52
CA LEU A 768 -49.01 -5.00 4.95
C LEU A 768 -49.64 -3.92 5.81
N ILE A 769 -49.12 -3.72 7.03
CA ILE A 769 -49.63 -2.71 7.99
C ILE A 769 -48.68 -1.55 8.23
N ALA A 770 -47.37 -1.74 8.03
CA ALA A 770 -46.38 -0.69 8.20
C ALA A 770 -45.08 -1.01 7.45
N LEU A 771 -44.32 0.03 7.15
CA LEU A 771 -42.93 -0.01 6.75
C LEU A 771 -42.09 0.78 7.77
N ASP A 772 -41.07 0.16 8.35
CA ASP A 772 -40.15 0.81 9.29
C ASP A 772 -38.80 1.04 8.62
N ILE A 773 -38.16 2.16 8.96
CA ILE A 773 -36.81 2.54 8.55
C ILE A 773 -35.95 2.56 9.81
N VAL A 774 -34.92 1.71 9.90
CA VAL A 774 -34.13 1.47 11.12
C VAL A 774 -32.65 1.55 10.80
N PRO A 775 -31.94 2.63 11.13
CA PRO A 775 -30.48 2.71 11.01
C PRO A 775 -29.81 1.73 11.96
N GLN A 776 -28.66 1.20 11.54
CA GLN A 776 -27.90 0.18 12.28
C GLN A 776 -26.50 0.61 12.68
N SER A 777 -26.02 1.76 12.20
CA SER A 777 -24.69 2.30 12.49
C SER A 777 -24.78 3.79 12.86
N ASN A 778 -23.83 4.23 13.72
CA ASN A 778 -23.81 5.59 14.25
C ASN A 778 -23.54 6.67 13.20
N GLN A 779 -22.73 6.32 12.18
CA GLN A 779 -22.33 7.25 11.12
C GLN A 779 -23.20 7.16 9.86
N VAL A 780 -24.37 6.55 9.97
CA VAL A 780 -25.29 6.35 8.86
C VAL A 780 -26.57 7.19 9.04
N VAL A 781 -26.98 7.83 7.96
CA VAL A 781 -28.32 8.41 7.83
C VAL A 781 -29.04 7.65 6.73
N VAL A 782 -30.15 7.00 7.07
CA VAL A 782 -31.03 6.34 6.10
C VAL A 782 -32.19 7.25 5.78
N GLY A 783 -32.36 7.61 4.50
CA GLY A 783 -33.42 8.52 4.06
C GLY A 783 -34.32 7.89 3.00
N LEU A 784 -35.62 7.99 3.15
CA LEU A 784 -36.63 7.56 2.19
C LEU A 784 -37.33 8.79 1.56
N MET A 785 -37.15 8.98 0.27
CA MET A 785 -37.75 10.05 -0.51
C MET A 785 -39.10 9.65 -1.12
N GLY A 786 -39.24 8.40 -1.54
CA GLY A 786 -40.46 7.91 -2.20
C GLY A 786 -40.70 6.43 -1.97
N LEU A 787 -41.96 6.03 -1.90
CA LEU A 787 -42.42 4.66 -1.75
C LEU A 787 -43.56 4.39 -2.72
N THR A 788 -43.45 3.31 -3.46
CA THR A 788 -44.48 2.83 -4.39
C THR A 788 -44.65 1.34 -4.23
N LEU A 789 -45.90 0.89 -3.98
CA LEU A 789 -46.25 -0.51 -3.91
C LEU A 789 -46.68 -1.04 -5.28
N GLN A 790 -46.41 -2.32 -5.52
CA GLN A 790 -46.73 -3.04 -6.72
C GLN A 790 -47.43 -4.35 -6.41
#